data_0e91956e38fde9c6663f5de383942c23
#
_entry.id   0e91956e38fde9c6663f5de383942c23
#
_cell.length_a   1.000
_cell.length_b   1.000
_cell.length_c   1.000
_cell.angle_alpha   90.00
_cell.angle_beta   90.00
_cell.angle_gamma   90.00
#
_symmetry.space_group_name_H-M   'P 1'
#
loop_
_entity.id
_entity.type
_entity.pdbx_description
1 polymer ?
#
loop_
_entity_poly.entity_id
_entity_poly.type
_entity_poly.pdbx_seq_one_letter_code
_entity_poly.pdbx_strand_id
1 'polypeptide(L)'
;MPGMPRFHHRPAGAAEVWAARAWNVFNEGRPFSVVYPLLVLAAAAAIGLGPGGALGLALIVAAVSSLALSRFPFALRGRTLAWLAALAAVPLLEPWRPPALLAGALAGYAVFTVVVWGSLYYHLRTGAPWTNGLRFWRLVLTNSDPTSGNALEQLPKLLIALSAATLVAEEPSAASVARVVAALAVAAALGSIAARAFAKRLPRYPERSASRPARAPLARRVYVLVVDGCNRERLWQAHAPVMDRLAREGTEYLGVEPAYPARTVVCFSSMLTGATPAEHGMRSNFAPRLGVRRESVFDVLEREGRRGRLVGIAHLLDPFGEEVVRSVTSVQPTAEIDRSLTAEARRVVCEEDPDLLVLQLLAADQLGHVRGVRSPEYLDQLAETDRHVGDFLAFLEERGRLDGATVILMADHGQGRGIGGHGHLDWGERPVPFVVWGEGALPASVSYEPRSVLELAATVSSLLGIPAPEAARGRPLVPADDPFVEPAAPRAPVARLARGRCLAIVVARDEELAVGGVLAGLPRSACGMPVDVLLVDDGSLDGTARIARGHRARVLSHTASRGLGAALRTGLEAARDDGYAAAVYIDGDGEYDPADLERVLEPVARGRADYVLGSRFLGEREGMSWHRSLANRVASALLGTLMGTVTSDAQTGFRAFSARALARARVAHD
;
A
#
# COMPACT_ATOMS: atom_id res chain seq x y z
N MET A 1 -13.32 38.36 13.82
CA MET A 1 -13.39 37.76 12.49
C MET A 1 -14.80 37.25 12.28
N PRO A 2 -15.55 37.67 11.25
CA PRO A 2 -16.92 37.23 11.09
C PRO A 2 -17.01 35.84 10.44
N GLY A 3 -17.75 34.96 11.14
CA GLY A 3 -18.58 33.91 10.55
C GLY A 3 -17.91 32.87 9.66
N MET A 4 -17.06 31.97 10.20
CA MET A 4 -16.92 30.63 9.57
C MET A 4 -18.30 29.95 9.64
N PRO A 5 -18.76 29.31 8.55
CA PRO A 5 -19.99 28.54 8.59
C PRO A 5 -19.80 27.43 9.63
N ARG A 6 -20.64 27.46 10.67
CA ARG A 6 -20.78 26.35 11.61
C ARG A 6 -21.34 25.19 10.81
N PHE A 7 -20.49 24.25 10.39
CA PHE A 7 -20.94 22.94 9.93
C PHE A 7 -21.59 22.27 11.14
N HIS A 8 -22.89 22.39 11.22
CA HIS A 8 -23.68 21.64 12.19
C HIS A 8 -23.51 20.17 11.82
N HIS A 9 -22.77 19.42 12.64
CA HIS A 9 -22.76 17.96 12.61
C HIS A 9 -24.19 17.50 12.87
N ARG A 10 -24.96 17.29 11.80
CA ARG A 10 -26.20 16.56 11.90
C ARG A 10 -25.80 15.09 12.12
N PRO A 11 -26.15 14.47 13.26
CA PRO A 11 -25.95 13.05 13.42
C PRO A 11 -26.61 12.35 12.24
N ALA A 12 -25.91 11.38 11.64
CA ALA A 12 -26.43 10.62 10.51
C ALA A 12 -27.77 10.00 10.90
N GLY A 13 -28.81 10.23 10.11
CA GLY A 13 -30.12 9.64 10.36
C GLY A 13 -30.06 8.11 10.26
N ALA A 14 -30.96 7.41 10.94
CA ALA A 14 -31.00 5.94 10.90
C ALA A 14 -31.06 5.39 9.46
N ALA A 15 -31.75 6.06 8.56
CA ALA A 15 -31.81 5.70 7.14
C ALA A 15 -30.45 5.84 6.44
N GLU A 16 -29.69 6.90 6.73
CA GLU A 16 -28.35 7.12 6.18
C GLU A 16 -27.35 6.06 6.69
N VAL A 17 -27.41 5.73 7.98
CA VAL A 17 -26.62 4.66 8.58
C VAL A 17 -26.95 3.31 7.94
N TRP A 18 -28.25 3.02 7.76
CA TRP A 18 -28.67 1.78 7.10
C TRP A 18 -28.22 1.73 5.64
N ALA A 19 -28.37 2.81 4.89
CA ALA A 19 -27.92 2.88 3.49
C ALA A 19 -26.40 2.70 3.37
N ALA A 20 -25.61 3.33 4.25
CA ALA A 20 -24.18 3.17 4.28
C ALA A 20 -23.75 1.73 4.62
N ARG A 21 -24.42 1.09 5.58
CA ARG A 21 -24.18 -0.32 5.95
C ARG A 21 -24.57 -1.27 4.81
N ALA A 22 -25.72 -1.05 4.18
CA ALA A 22 -26.15 -1.84 3.01
C ALA A 22 -25.16 -1.70 1.85
N TRP A 23 -24.69 -0.48 1.58
CA TRP A 23 -23.66 -0.22 0.58
C TRP A 23 -22.35 -0.95 0.90
N ASN A 24 -21.86 -0.84 2.14
CA ASN A 24 -20.62 -1.50 2.56
C ASN A 24 -20.72 -3.02 2.40
N VAL A 25 -21.83 -3.64 2.81
CA VAL A 25 -22.08 -5.07 2.61
C VAL A 25 -22.08 -5.44 1.12
N PHE A 26 -22.75 -4.64 0.29
CA PHE A 26 -22.84 -4.88 -1.14
C PHE A 26 -21.50 -4.64 -1.86
N ASN A 27 -20.69 -3.73 -1.36
CA ASN A 27 -19.34 -3.47 -1.89
C ASN A 27 -18.33 -4.56 -1.52
N GLU A 28 -18.56 -5.30 -0.44
CA GLU A 28 -17.73 -6.45 -0.08
C GLU A 28 -17.89 -7.57 -1.11
N GLY A 29 -16.77 -8.10 -1.63
CA GLY A 29 -16.78 -9.08 -2.72
C GLY A 29 -17.53 -10.37 -2.43
N ARG A 30 -17.53 -10.87 -1.16
CA ARG A 30 -18.28 -12.07 -0.78
C ARG A 30 -19.79 -11.90 -0.87
N PRO A 31 -20.41 -10.92 -0.19
CA PRO A 31 -21.83 -10.66 -0.32
C PRO A 31 -22.22 -10.35 -1.76
N PHE A 32 -21.41 -9.55 -2.47
CA PHE A 32 -21.66 -9.23 -3.88
C PHE A 32 -21.74 -10.48 -4.74
N SER A 33 -20.79 -11.42 -4.62
CA SER A 33 -20.76 -12.67 -5.39
C SER A 33 -22.03 -13.53 -5.19
N VAL A 34 -22.72 -13.37 -4.04
CA VAL A 34 -23.96 -14.10 -3.75
C VAL A 34 -25.20 -13.31 -4.18
N VAL A 35 -25.26 -12.03 -3.82
CA VAL A 35 -26.47 -11.20 -4.01
C VAL A 35 -26.66 -10.81 -5.47
N TYR A 36 -25.59 -10.46 -6.16
CA TYR A 36 -25.70 -9.94 -7.54
C TYR A 36 -26.29 -10.97 -8.54
N PRO A 37 -25.87 -12.26 -8.58
CA PRO A 37 -26.50 -13.26 -9.44
C PRO A 37 -27.99 -13.45 -9.15
N LEU A 38 -28.40 -13.39 -7.88
CA LEU A 38 -29.81 -13.51 -7.48
C LEU A 38 -30.63 -12.31 -7.98
N LEU A 39 -30.10 -11.09 -7.86
CA LEU A 39 -30.73 -9.88 -8.39
C LEU A 39 -30.87 -9.92 -9.91
N VAL A 40 -29.84 -10.41 -10.62
CA VAL A 40 -29.88 -10.58 -12.07
C VAL A 40 -30.99 -11.55 -12.49
N LEU A 41 -31.10 -12.72 -11.84
CA LEU A 41 -32.18 -13.69 -12.13
C LEU A 41 -33.55 -13.13 -11.83
N ALA A 42 -33.74 -12.44 -10.69
CA ALA A 42 -35.02 -11.83 -10.32
C ALA A 42 -35.41 -10.72 -11.34
N ALA A 43 -34.47 -9.86 -11.72
CA ALA A 43 -34.71 -8.83 -12.71
C ALA A 43 -35.02 -9.40 -14.09
N ALA A 44 -34.29 -10.42 -14.52
CA ALA A 44 -34.53 -11.11 -15.80
C ALA A 44 -35.92 -11.78 -15.83
N ALA A 45 -36.33 -12.39 -14.73
CA ALA A 45 -37.68 -12.97 -14.61
C ALA A 45 -38.79 -11.90 -14.70
N ALA A 46 -38.58 -10.73 -14.11
CA ALA A 46 -39.53 -9.63 -14.15
C ALA A 46 -39.75 -9.05 -15.56
N ILE A 47 -38.75 -9.16 -16.44
CA ILE A 47 -38.82 -8.70 -17.84
C ILE A 47 -39.01 -9.84 -18.86
N GLY A 48 -39.34 -11.06 -18.38
CA GLY A 48 -39.61 -12.20 -19.24
C GLY A 48 -38.40 -12.86 -19.91
N LEU A 49 -37.19 -12.52 -19.49
CA LEU A 49 -35.93 -13.10 -19.96
C LEU A 49 -35.36 -14.17 -19.01
N GLY A 50 -36.05 -14.47 -17.94
CA GLY A 50 -35.62 -15.45 -16.95
C GLY A 50 -36.19 -16.86 -17.16
N PRO A 51 -35.82 -17.81 -16.29
CA PRO A 51 -36.19 -19.23 -16.38
C PRO A 51 -37.68 -19.52 -16.12
N GLY A 52 -38.57 -18.53 -16.18
CA GLY A 52 -40.03 -18.72 -16.08
C GLY A 52 -40.47 -19.45 -14.81
N GLY A 53 -41.26 -20.53 -14.97
CA GLY A 53 -41.79 -21.34 -13.85
C GLY A 53 -40.73 -22.03 -12.99
N ALA A 54 -39.48 -22.12 -13.47
CA ALA A 54 -38.35 -22.72 -12.72
C ALA A 54 -37.50 -21.69 -11.95
N LEU A 55 -37.97 -20.43 -11.84
CA LEU A 55 -37.20 -19.35 -11.16
C LEU A 55 -36.76 -19.73 -9.74
N GLY A 56 -37.63 -20.37 -8.97
CA GLY A 56 -37.28 -20.82 -7.61
C GLY A 56 -36.09 -21.79 -7.59
N LEU A 57 -36.06 -22.75 -8.50
CA LEU A 57 -34.94 -23.69 -8.64
C LEU A 57 -33.67 -22.97 -9.10
N ALA A 58 -33.77 -22.06 -10.10
CA ALA A 58 -32.65 -21.25 -10.56
C ALA A 58 -32.04 -20.41 -9.41
N LEU A 59 -32.85 -19.77 -8.59
CA LEU A 59 -32.38 -18.98 -7.44
C LEU A 59 -31.66 -19.86 -6.40
N ILE A 60 -32.17 -21.06 -6.11
CA ILE A 60 -31.51 -22.01 -5.20
C ILE A 60 -30.14 -22.42 -5.75
N VAL A 61 -30.07 -22.84 -7.01
CA VAL A 61 -28.81 -23.26 -7.64
C VAL A 61 -27.81 -22.10 -7.72
N ALA A 62 -28.26 -20.88 -8.07
CA ALA A 62 -27.42 -19.71 -8.05
C ALA A 62 -26.89 -19.39 -6.64
N ALA A 63 -27.73 -19.47 -5.62
CA ALA A 63 -27.33 -19.23 -4.23
C ALA A 63 -26.28 -20.25 -3.76
N VAL A 64 -26.51 -21.55 -3.97
CA VAL A 64 -25.58 -22.62 -3.58
C VAL A 64 -24.26 -22.49 -4.33
N SER A 65 -24.30 -22.28 -5.65
CA SER A 65 -23.10 -22.10 -6.48
C SER A 65 -22.29 -20.85 -6.04
N SER A 66 -22.98 -19.73 -5.81
CA SER A 66 -22.36 -18.50 -5.37
C SER A 66 -21.75 -18.63 -3.97
N LEU A 67 -22.42 -19.31 -3.04
CA LEU A 67 -21.88 -19.58 -1.69
C LEU A 67 -20.62 -20.45 -1.78
N ALA A 68 -20.58 -21.47 -2.63
CA ALA A 68 -19.40 -22.30 -2.85
C ALA A 68 -18.24 -21.45 -3.41
N LEU A 69 -18.50 -20.63 -4.44
CA LEU A 69 -17.49 -19.76 -5.06
C LEU A 69 -17.04 -18.64 -4.13
N SER A 70 -17.86 -18.19 -3.20
CA SER A 70 -17.54 -17.15 -2.22
C SER A 70 -16.51 -17.57 -1.17
N ARG A 71 -16.19 -18.88 -1.07
CA ARG A 71 -15.10 -19.41 -0.21
C ARG A 71 -13.73 -18.83 -0.57
N PHE A 72 -13.57 -18.33 -1.78
CA PHE A 72 -12.33 -17.75 -2.28
C PHE A 72 -12.51 -16.23 -2.52
N PRO A 73 -12.62 -15.41 -1.45
CA PRO A 73 -13.06 -14.03 -1.57
C PRO A 73 -11.98 -13.05 -2.03
N PHE A 74 -10.72 -13.51 -2.09
CA PHE A 74 -9.61 -12.60 -2.33
C PHE A 74 -8.86 -13.00 -3.58
N ALA A 75 -8.93 -12.15 -4.58
CA ALA A 75 -8.12 -12.28 -5.78
C ALA A 75 -6.76 -11.63 -5.58
N LEU A 76 -5.80 -12.40 -5.18
CA LEU A 76 -4.44 -12.11 -5.60
C LEU A 76 -4.36 -12.26 -7.12
N ARG A 77 -3.44 -11.55 -7.82
CA ARG A 77 -3.33 -11.60 -9.29
C ARG A 77 -3.35 -13.03 -9.86
N GLY A 78 -2.66 -13.96 -9.23
CA GLY A 78 -2.65 -15.36 -9.62
C GLY A 78 -3.98 -16.07 -9.40
N ARG A 79 -4.73 -15.74 -8.36
CA ARG A 79 -6.09 -16.27 -8.12
C ARG A 79 -7.06 -15.74 -9.16
N THR A 80 -6.91 -14.48 -9.57
CA THR A 80 -7.70 -13.90 -10.67
C THR A 80 -7.49 -14.66 -11.97
N LEU A 81 -6.23 -14.99 -12.32
CA LEU A 81 -5.93 -15.83 -13.49
C LEU A 81 -6.53 -17.23 -13.36
N ALA A 82 -6.55 -17.82 -12.17
CA ALA A 82 -7.20 -19.11 -11.91
C ALA A 82 -8.72 -19.03 -12.09
N TRP A 83 -9.37 -17.91 -11.72
CA TRP A 83 -10.78 -17.70 -12.00
C TRP A 83 -11.06 -17.55 -13.49
N LEU A 84 -10.19 -16.87 -14.25
CA LEU A 84 -10.28 -16.83 -15.71
C LEU A 84 -10.09 -18.23 -16.32
N ALA A 85 -9.17 -19.03 -15.77
CA ALA A 85 -9.00 -20.42 -16.20
C ALA A 85 -10.20 -21.31 -15.82
N ALA A 86 -10.86 -21.05 -14.69
CA ALA A 86 -12.08 -21.76 -14.29
C ALA A 86 -13.23 -21.54 -15.28
N LEU A 87 -13.25 -20.41 -16.03
CA LEU A 87 -14.16 -20.24 -17.16
C LEU A 87 -13.99 -21.31 -18.25
N ALA A 88 -12.82 -21.94 -18.36
CA ALA A 88 -12.61 -23.07 -19.27
C ALA A 88 -13.46 -24.31 -18.90
N ALA A 89 -13.93 -24.41 -17.64
CA ALA A 89 -14.87 -25.45 -17.22
C ALA A 89 -16.33 -25.13 -17.57
N VAL A 90 -16.60 -23.89 -17.96
CA VAL A 90 -17.96 -23.41 -18.29
C VAL A 90 -18.57 -24.08 -19.54
N PRO A 91 -17.83 -24.56 -20.57
CA PRO A 91 -18.41 -25.40 -21.60
C PRO A 91 -19.18 -26.62 -21.07
N LEU A 92 -18.82 -27.13 -19.90
CA LEU A 92 -19.58 -28.18 -19.19
C LEU A 92 -20.99 -27.73 -18.78
N LEU A 93 -21.20 -26.41 -18.68
CA LEU A 93 -22.43 -25.77 -18.21
C LEU A 93 -23.24 -25.16 -19.37
N GLU A 94 -22.81 -25.34 -20.63
CA GLU A 94 -23.44 -24.68 -21.77
C GLU A 94 -23.67 -23.17 -21.54
N PRO A 95 -22.62 -22.37 -21.37
CA PRO A 95 -22.65 -21.02 -20.79
C PRO A 95 -23.42 -19.98 -21.59
N TRP A 96 -23.74 -20.31 -22.81
CA TRP A 96 -24.38 -19.39 -23.76
C TRP A 96 -25.91 -19.50 -23.76
N ARG A 97 -26.48 -20.19 -22.78
CA ARG A 97 -27.93 -20.29 -22.58
C ARG A 97 -28.36 -19.63 -21.28
N PRO A 98 -29.27 -18.66 -21.33
CA PRO A 98 -29.63 -17.81 -22.44
C PRO A 98 -28.62 -16.66 -22.64
N PRO A 99 -28.14 -16.39 -23.85
CA PRO A 99 -27.12 -15.38 -24.11
C PRO A 99 -27.56 -13.97 -23.67
N ALA A 100 -28.85 -13.67 -23.78
CA ALA A 100 -29.40 -12.40 -23.33
C ALA A 100 -29.27 -12.16 -21.82
N LEU A 101 -29.47 -13.19 -20.99
CA LEU A 101 -29.28 -13.13 -19.55
C LEU A 101 -27.84 -12.83 -19.19
N LEU A 102 -26.88 -13.52 -19.80
CA LEU A 102 -25.46 -13.34 -19.56
C LEU A 102 -24.97 -11.96 -20.03
N ALA A 103 -25.41 -11.53 -21.22
CA ALA A 103 -25.12 -10.21 -21.75
C ALA A 103 -25.70 -9.11 -20.85
N GLY A 104 -26.94 -9.27 -20.40
CA GLY A 104 -27.61 -8.35 -19.44
C GLY A 104 -26.87 -8.30 -18.11
N ALA A 105 -26.41 -9.43 -17.59
CA ALA A 105 -25.63 -9.49 -16.35
C ALA A 105 -24.29 -8.75 -16.48
N LEU A 106 -23.58 -8.93 -17.59
CA LEU A 106 -22.32 -8.24 -17.88
C LEU A 106 -22.53 -6.72 -18.06
N ALA A 107 -23.57 -6.34 -18.81
CA ALA A 107 -23.92 -4.93 -18.99
C ALA A 107 -24.32 -4.27 -17.67
N GLY A 108 -25.15 -4.95 -16.86
CA GLY A 108 -25.53 -4.48 -15.52
C GLY A 108 -24.33 -4.31 -14.59
N TYR A 109 -23.39 -5.27 -14.64
CA TYR A 109 -22.13 -5.16 -13.88
C TYR A 109 -21.29 -3.96 -14.32
N ALA A 110 -21.16 -3.73 -15.63
CA ALA A 110 -20.43 -2.58 -16.17
C ALA A 110 -21.10 -1.26 -15.76
N VAL A 111 -22.42 -1.17 -15.86
CA VAL A 111 -23.17 0.02 -15.38
C VAL A 111 -22.98 0.22 -13.87
N PHE A 112 -23.12 -0.82 -13.08
CA PHE A 112 -22.92 -0.74 -11.64
C PHE A 112 -21.50 -0.28 -11.28
N THR A 113 -20.49 -0.92 -11.84
CA THR A 113 -19.09 -0.63 -11.46
C THR A 113 -18.59 0.69 -12.02
N VAL A 114 -18.91 1.01 -13.27
CA VAL A 114 -18.36 2.20 -13.95
C VAL A 114 -19.23 3.45 -13.72
N VAL A 115 -20.56 3.32 -13.90
CA VAL A 115 -21.46 4.48 -13.81
C VAL A 115 -21.87 4.73 -12.37
N VAL A 116 -22.45 3.73 -11.69
CA VAL A 116 -22.96 3.92 -10.33
C VAL A 116 -21.81 4.09 -9.34
N TRP A 117 -20.86 3.21 -9.31
CA TRP A 117 -19.73 3.31 -8.38
C TRP A 117 -18.71 4.33 -8.86
N GLY A 118 -18.18 4.18 -10.08
CA GLY A 118 -17.08 5.00 -10.60
C GLY A 118 -17.42 6.47 -10.83
N SER A 119 -18.67 6.79 -11.16
CA SER A 119 -19.12 8.18 -11.36
C SER A 119 -20.02 8.67 -10.24
N LEU A 120 -21.25 8.12 -10.11
CA LEU A 120 -22.26 8.65 -9.20
C LEU A 120 -21.83 8.59 -7.74
N TYR A 121 -21.42 7.43 -7.25
CA TYR A 121 -21.02 7.25 -5.85
C TYR A 121 -19.85 8.15 -5.46
N TYR A 122 -18.79 8.16 -6.26
CA TYR A 122 -17.63 9.02 -5.95
C TYR A 122 -17.92 10.50 -6.14
N HIS A 123 -18.78 10.88 -7.10
CA HIS A 123 -19.22 12.27 -7.23
C HIS A 123 -19.96 12.74 -5.97
N LEU A 124 -20.93 11.96 -5.50
CA LEU A 124 -21.71 12.31 -4.31
C LEU A 124 -20.89 12.27 -3.02
N ARG A 125 -19.96 11.31 -2.91
CA ARG A 125 -19.21 11.09 -1.66
C ARG A 125 -17.96 11.93 -1.55
N THR A 126 -17.23 12.12 -2.64
CA THR A 126 -15.88 12.72 -2.61
C THR A 126 -15.76 13.96 -3.50
N GLY A 127 -16.82 14.38 -4.16
CA GLY A 127 -16.79 15.50 -5.12
C GLY A 127 -16.02 15.19 -6.41
N ALA A 128 -15.68 13.91 -6.70
CA ALA A 128 -14.99 13.52 -7.92
C ALA A 128 -15.81 13.92 -9.16
N PRO A 129 -15.18 14.33 -10.27
CA PRO A 129 -15.90 14.70 -11.48
C PRO A 129 -16.74 13.53 -12.02
N TRP A 130 -17.89 13.81 -12.63
CA TRP A 130 -18.75 12.81 -13.28
C TRP A 130 -18.01 11.96 -14.33
N THR A 131 -16.94 12.50 -14.93
CA THR A 131 -16.07 11.80 -15.86
C THR A 131 -15.17 10.75 -15.21
N ASN A 132 -15.23 10.61 -13.89
CA ASN A 132 -14.40 9.63 -13.16
C ASN A 132 -14.63 8.20 -13.67
N GLY A 133 -15.84 7.85 -14.05
CA GLY A 133 -16.14 6.55 -14.63
C GLY A 133 -15.30 6.20 -15.86
N LEU A 134 -14.90 7.20 -16.67
CA LEU A 134 -14.02 7.01 -17.83
C LEU A 134 -12.60 6.55 -17.46
N ARG A 135 -12.13 6.87 -16.25
CA ARG A 135 -10.87 6.38 -15.69
C ARG A 135 -11.08 5.13 -14.85
N PHE A 136 -12.18 5.09 -14.12
CA PHE A 136 -12.49 4.06 -13.15
C PHE A 136 -12.53 2.66 -13.76
N TRP A 137 -13.08 2.46 -14.97
CA TRP A 137 -13.15 1.16 -15.60
C TRP A 137 -11.76 0.51 -15.83
N ARG A 138 -10.72 1.32 -16.11
CA ARG A 138 -9.34 0.81 -16.25
C ARG A 138 -8.80 0.29 -14.92
N LEU A 139 -9.15 0.97 -13.86
CA LEU A 139 -8.72 0.63 -12.51
C LEU A 139 -9.45 -0.63 -12.00
N VAL A 140 -10.75 -0.78 -12.29
CA VAL A 140 -11.55 -1.97 -11.98
C VAL A 140 -10.93 -3.25 -12.57
N LEU A 141 -10.37 -3.19 -13.76
CA LEU A 141 -9.67 -4.32 -14.40
C LEU A 141 -8.33 -4.66 -13.71
N THR A 142 -7.74 -3.73 -12.97
CA THR A 142 -6.48 -3.94 -12.25
C THR A 142 -6.67 -4.10 -10.74
N ASN A 143 -7.90 -3.98 -10.27
CA ASN A 143 -8.22 -4.06 -8.85
C ASN A 143 -7.91 -5.45 -8.29
N SER A 144 -7.12 -5.49 -7.23
CA SER A 144 -6.81 -6.70 -6.47
C SER A 144 -7.57 -6.80 -5.15
N ASP A 145 -8.37 -5.78 -4.82
CA ASP A 145 -9.12 -5.71 -3.57
C ASP A 145 -10.31 -6.68 -3.55
N PRO A 146 -10.69 -7.24 -2.39
CA PRO A 146 -11.84 -8.11 -2.21
C PRO A 146 -13.19 -7.37 -2.28
N THR A 147 -13.36 -6.51 -3.27
CA THR A 147 -14.58 -5.71 -3.46
C THR A 147 -15.38 -6.19 -4.68
N SER A 148 -16.60 -5.66 -4.79
CA SER A 148 -17.44 -5.85 -5.97
C SER A 148 -16.76 -5.36 -7.27
N GLY A 149 -15.84 -4.39 -7.18
CA GLY A 149 -15.09 -3.85 -8.31
C GLY A 149 -13.95 -4.73 -8.83
N ASN A 150 -13.66 -5.85 -8.21
CA ASN A 150 -12.69 -6.81 -8.76
C ASN A 150 -13.30 -7.62 -9.91
N ALA A 151 -13.37 -7.02 -11.09
CA ALA A 151 -14.01 -7.61 -12.25
C ALA A 151 -13.41 -8.97 -12.63
N LEU A 152 -12.08 -9.11 -12.56
CA LEU A 152 -11.40 -10.34 -12.95
C LEU A 152 -11.72 -11.53 -12.02
N GLU A 153 -12.19 -11.28 -10.81
CA GLU A 153 -12.71 -12.30 -9.90
C GLU A 153 -14.23 -12.45 -9.97
N GLN A 154 -14.95 -11.31 -9.98
CA GLN A 154 -16.41 -11.33 -9.85
C GLN A 154 -17.11 -11.83 -11.11
N LEU A 155 -16.64 -11.45 -12.30
CA LEU A 155 -17.28 -11.86 -13.55
C LEU A 155 -17.23 -13.37 -13.80
N PRO A 156 -16.09 -14.08 -13.62
CA PRO A 156 -16.07 -15.53 -13.72
C PRO A 156 -17.03 -16.23 -12.75
N LYS A 157 -17.07 -15.77 -11.48
CA LYS A 157 -18.00 -16.32 -10.48
C LYS A 157 -19.45 -16.12 -10.87
N LEU A 158 -19.79 -14.91 -11.34
CA LEU A 158 -21.11 -14.57 -11.83
C LEU A 158 -21.53 -15.47 -13.00
N LEU A 159 -20.67 -15.62 -14.01
CA LEU A 159 -20.95 -16.43 -15.18
C LEU A 159 -21.13 -17.91 -14.83
N ILE A 160 -20.30 -18.46 -13.96
CA ILE A 160 -20.44 -19.85 -13.49
C ILE A 160 -21.76 -20.02 -12.75
N ALA A 161 -22.10 -19.12 -11.82
CA ALA A 161 -23.32 -19.23 -11.02
C ALA A 161 -24.60 -19.11 -11.88
N LEU A 162 -24.63 -18.16 -12.82
CA LEU A 162 -25.77 -17.98 -13.74
C LEU A 162 -25.91 -19.16 -14.72
N SER A 163 -24.80 -19.64 -15.30
CA SER A 163 -24.83 -20.80 -16.20
C SER A 163 -25.28 -22.06 -15.48
N ALA A 164 -24.86 -22.28 -14.24
CA ALA A 164 -25.32 -23.39 -13.41
C ALA A 164 -26.82 -23.31 -13.11
N ALA A 165 -27.30 -22.10 -12.76
CA ALA A 165 -28.71 -21.87 -12.46
C ALA A 165 -29.62 -22.09 -13.67
N THR A 166 -29.24 -21.58 -14.84
CA THR A 166 -30.01 -21.71 -16.08
C THR A 166 -30.02 -23.15 -16.58
N LEU A 167 -28.88 -23.86 -16.59
CA LEU A 167 -28.79 -25.25 -16.99
C LEU A 167 -29.78 -26.14 -16.22
N VAL A 168 -29.75 -26.05 -14.86
CA VAL A 168 -30.62 -26.90 -14.02
C VAL A 168 -32.08 -26.46 -14.09
N ALA A 169 -32.37 -25.19 -14.33
CA ALA A 169 -33.74 -24.68 -14.47
C ALA A 169 -34.38 -25.09 -15.81
N GLU A 170 -33.59 -25.16 -16.92
CA GLU A 170 -34.06 -25.57 -18.24
C GLU A 170 -34.13 -27.10 -18.38
N GLU A 171 -33.16 -27.79 -17.80
CA GLU A 171 -33.05 -29.26 -17.87
C GLU A 171 -32.87 -29.83 -16.44
N PRO A 172 -33.93 -29.95 -15.62
CA PRO A 172 -33.86 -30.47 -14.28
C PRO A 172 -33.63 -31.99 -14.27
N SER A 173 -32.40 -32.41 -14.49
CA SER A 173 -31.97 -33.80 -14.54
C SER A 173 -30.76 -34.06 -13.63
N ALA A 174 -30.56 -35.34 -13.26
CA ALA A 174 -29.37 -35.75 -12.50
C ALA A 174 -28.07 -35.45 -13.29
N ALA A 175 -28.11 -35.50 -14.63
CA ALA A 175 -26.96 -35.18 -15.49
C ALA A 175 -26.61 -33.68 -15.41
N SER A 176 -27.58 -32.79 -15.42
CA SER A 176 -27.37 -31.34 -15.30
C SER A 176 -26.80 -30.99 -13.91
N VAL A 177 -27.31 -31.60 -12.84
CA VAL A 177 -26.77 -31.45 -11.50
C VAL A 177 -25.33 -31.96 -11.42
N ALA A 178 -25.03 -33.12 -12.01
CA ALA A 178 -23.67 -33.67 -12.04
C ALA A 178 -22.69 -32.73 -12.77
N ARG A 179 -23.09 -32.10 -13.89
CA ARG A 179 -22.30 -31.11 -14.61
C ARG A 179 -22.02 -29.87 -13.72
N VAL A 180 -23.00 -29.36 -12.98
CA VAL A 180 -22.83 -28.24 -12.03
C VAL A 180 -21.85 -28.62 -10.95
N VAL A 181 -21.99 -29.80 -10.34
CA VAL A 181 -21.07 -30.28 -9.30
C VAL A 181 -19.64 -30.39 -9.86
N ALA A 182 -19.48 -30.96 -11.06
CA ALA A 182 -18.16 -31.07 -11.71
C ALA A 182 -17.54 -29.69 -11.97
N ALA A 183 -18.28 -28.72 -12.52
CA ALA A 183 -17.80 -27.36 -12.76
C ALA A 183 -17.40 -26.64 -11.47
N LEU A 184 -18.20 -26.76 -10.41
CA LEU A 184 -17.86 -26.21 -9.09
C LEU A 184 -16.64 -26.88 -8.46
N ALA A 185 -16.47 -28.20 -8.63
CA ALA A 185 -15.30 -28.93 -8.18
C ALA A 185 -14.02 -28.48 -8.89
N VAL A 186 -14.08 -28.29 -10.22
CA VAL A 186 -12.96 -27.74 -11.01
C VAL A 186 -12.62 -26.32 -10.55
N ALA A 187 -13.61 -25.45 -10.41
CA ALA A 187 -13.40 -24.08 -9.93
C ALA A 187 -12.81 -24.06 -8.50
N ALA A 188 -13.29 -24.92 -7.61
CA ALA A 188 -12.76 -25.05 -6.25
C ALA A 188 -11.32 -25.59 -6.25
N ALA A 189 -11.00 -26.57 -7.08
CA ALA A 189 -9.65 -27.12 -7.21
C ALA A 189 -8.67 -26.04 -7.71
N LEU A 190 -9.00 -25.32 -8.79
CA LEU A 190 -8.18 -24.23 -9.31
C LEU A 190 -8.04 -23.10 -8.32
N GLY A 191 -9.13 -22.71 -7.64
CA GLY A 191 -9.10 -21.71 -6.58
C GLY A 191 -8.21 -22.13 -5.40
N SER A 192 -8.23 -23.41 -5.01
CA SER A 192 -7.40 -23.96 -3.94
C SER A 192 -5.92 -24.02 -4.31
N ILE A 193 -5.62 -24.47 -5.53
CA ILE A 193 -4.23 -24.50 -6.08
C ILE A 193 -3.69 -23.07 -6.10
N ALA A 194 -4.44 -22.13 -6.66
CA ALA A 194 -4.04 -20.73 -6.70
C ALA A 194 -3.90 -20.14 -5.30
N ALA A 195 -4.79 -20.47 -4.36
CA ALA A 195 -4.68 -20.02 -2.98
C ALA A 195 -3.39 -20.48 -2.31
N ARG A 196 -2.92 -21.69 -2.61
CA ARG A 196 -1.65 -22.21 -2.07
C ARG A 196 -0.44 -21.64 -2.81
N ALA A 197 -0.48 -21.60 -4.15
CA ALA A 197 0.63 -21.13 -4.97
C ALA A 197 0.93 -19.64 -4.78
N PHE A 198 -0.13 -18.83 -4.56
CA PHE A 198 -0.03 -17.39 -4.40
C PHE A 198 -0.40 -16.92 -2.98
N ALA A 199 -0.29 -17.84 -2.00
CA ALA A 199 -0.49 -17.48 -0.59
C ALA A 199 0.54 -16.44 -0.17
N LYS A 200 0.07 -15.25 0.23
CA LYS A 200 0.95 -14.26 0.82
C LYS A 200 1.29 -14.66 2.25
N ARG A 201 2.53 -14.32 2.63
CA ARG A 201 2.97 -14.46 4.00
C ARG A 201 2.18 -13.47 4.87
N LEU A 202 1.35 -13.99 5.75
CA LEU A 202 0.62 -13.18 6.73
C LEU A 202 1.60 -12.48 7.67
N PRO A 203 1.26 -11.30 8.21
CA PRO A 203 2.08 -10.63 9.21
C PRO A 203 2.30 -11.57 10.40
N ARG A 204 3.53 -11.60 10.88
CA ARG A 204 3.82 -12.25 12.16
C ARG A 204 3.54 -11.21 13.23
N TYR A 205 2.49 -11.45 13.99
CA TYR A 205 2.20 -10.59 15.13
C TYR A 205 3.20 -10.86 16.25
N PRO A 206 3.68 -9.80 16.92
CA PRO A 206 4.58 -9.97 18.06
C PRO A 206 3.89 -10.74 19.20
N GLU A 207 4.68 -11.32 20.07
CA GLU A 207 4.18 -11.96 21.29
C GLU A 207 3.54 -10.93 22.22
N ARG A 208 2.70 -11.39 23.14
CA ARG A 208 2.10 -10.51 24.14
C ARG A 208 3.20 -9.83 24.96
N SER A 209 3.06 -8.54 25.16
CA SER A 209 3.92 -7.81 26.06
C SER A 209 3.69 -8.32 27.49
N ALA A 210 4.77 -8.61 28.21
CA ALA A 210 4.62 -8.73 29.65
C ALA A 210 4.08 -7.38 30.19
N SER A 211 3.02 -7.42 30.97
CA SER A 211 2.50 -6.23 31.63
C SER A 211 3.63 -5.60 32.43
N ARG A 212 4.20 -4.51 31.93
CA ARG A 212 5.24 -3.77 32.67
C ARG A 212 4.54 -2.81 33.62
N PRO A 213 5.01 -2.69 34.85
CA PRO A 213 4.50 -1.66 35.75
C PRO A 213 4.69 -0.29 35.11
N ALA A 214 3.76 0.62 35.42
CA ALA A 214 3.87 2.02 34.99
C ALA A 214 5.25 2.57 35.35
N ARG A 215 5.91 3.17 34.37
CA ARG A 215 7.17 3.92 34.56
C ARG A 215 6.84 5.40 34.71
N ALA A 216 7.82 6.19 35.11
CA ALA A 216 7.69 7.63 34.99
C ALA A 216 7.35 8.02 33.55
N PRO A 217 6.39 8.92 33.33
CA PRO A 217 6.01 9.34 31.99
C PRO A 217 7.21 9.99 31.27
N LEU A 218 7.43 9.58 30.03
CA LEU A 218 8.42 10.20 29.15
C LEU A 218 7.86 11.44 28.48
N ALA A 219 6.56 11.44 28.21
CA ALA A 219 5.85 12.54 27.57
C ALA A 219 4.64 12.97 28.40
N ARG A 220 4.35 14.27 28.39
CA ARG A 220 3.14 14.84 28.99
C ARG A 220 1.90 14.53 28.16
N ARG A 221 2.06 14.55 26.83
CA ARG A 221 1.01 14.32 25.83
C ARG A 221 1.55 13.51 24.67
N VAL A 222 0.67 12.75 24.04
CA VAL A 222 0.98 12.01 22.81
C VAL A 222 -0.04 12.40 21.73
N TYR A 223 0.45 12.83 20.58
CA TYR A 223 -0.33 13.12 19.38
C TYR A 223 -0.01 12.06 18.32
N VAL A 224 -0.99 11.26 17.93
CA VAL A 224 -0.85 10.25 16.87
C VAL A 224 -1.54 10.76 15.62
N LEU A 225 -0.78 11.10 14.59
CA LEU A 225 -1.25 11.58 13.31
C LEU A 225 -1.24 10.41 12.32
N VAL A 226 -2.42 9.91 11.95
CA VAL A 226 -2.60 8.75 11.09
C VAL A 226 -2.99 9.20 9.70
N VAL A 227 -2.08 9.09 8.74
CA VAL A 227 -2.37 9.33 7.32
C VAL A 227 -2.93 8.03 6.74
N ASP A 228 -4.26 7.95 6.68
CA ASP A 228 -4.99 6.75 6.27
C ASP A 228 -4.65 6.34 4.83
N GLY A 229 -4.43 5.04 4.64
CA GLY A 229 -4.12 4.48 3.33
C GLY A 229 -2.81 4.98 2.70
N CYS A 230 -1.88 5.53 3.49
CA CYS A 230 -0.67 6.13 2.96
C CYS A 230 0.31 5.10 2.39
N ASN A 231 0.48 5.13 1.07
CA ASN A 231 1.53 4.36 0.41
C ASN A 231 2.89 5.00 0.66
N ARG A 232 3.77 4.31 1.38
CA ARG A 232 5.08 4.84 1.80
C ARG A 232 5.97 5.27 0.64
N GLU A 233 6.01 4.50 -0.46
CA GLU A 233 6.83 4.84 -1.62
C GLU A 233 6.34 6.12 -2.30
N ARG A 234 5.02 6.30 -2.32
CA ARG A 234 4.42 7.51 -2.88
C ARG A 234 4.61 8.72 -1.97
N LEU A 235 4.57 8.52 -0.64
CA LEU A 235 4.92 9.59 0.31
C LEU A 235 6.35 10.09 0.08
N TRP A 236 7.31 9.19 -0.16
CA TRP A 236 8.68 9.57 -0.47
C TRP A 236 8.85 10.33 -1.79
N GLN A 237 7.90 10.17 -2.73
CA GLN A 237 7.89 10.89 -4.01
C GLN A 237 7.12 12.21 -3.94
N ALA A 238 6.23 12.37 -2.96
CA ALA A 238 5.44 13.56 -2.77
C ALA A 238 6.30 14.73 -2.23
N HIS A 239 5.85 15.95 -2.49
CA HIS A 239 6.39 17.14 -1.82
C HIS A 239 5.78 17.25 -0.42
N ALA A 240 6.41 16.60 0.57
CA ALA A 240 5.92 16.51 1.95
C ALA A 240 6.99 17.03 2.95
N PRO A 241 7.32 18.34 2.92
CA PRO A 241 8.43 18.90 3.70
C PRO A 241 8.26 18.79 5.22
N VAL A 242 7.03 18.81 5.73
CA VAL A 242 6.75 18.69 7.18
C VAL A 242 6.97 17.26 7.63
N MET A 243 6.38 16.28 6.96
CA MET A 243 6.57 14.86 7.28
C MET A 243 8.03 14.43 7.07
N ASP A 244 8.71 14.94 6.03
CA ASP A 244 10.14 14.75 5.81
C ASP A 244 10.98 15.35 6.96
N ARG A 245 10.58 16.50 7.50
CA ARG A 245 11.23 17.13 8.64
C ARG A 245 11.07 16.26 9.91
N LEU A 246 9.84 15.81 10.21
CA LEU A 246 9.60 14.92 11.36
C LEU A 246 10.44 13.65 11.27
N ALA A 247 10.55 13.04 10.08
CA ALA A 247 11.38 11.86 9.87
C ALA A 247 12.88 12.13 10.02
N ARG A 248 13.36 13.33 9.64
CA ARG A 248 14.77 13.72 9.81
C ARG A 248 15.14 14.08 11.24
N GLU A 249 14.24 14.76 11.93
CA GLU A 249 14.49 15.25 13.28
C GLU A 249 14.13 14.22 14.36
N GLY A 250 13.32 13.23 14.01
CA GLY A 250 12.89 12.15 14.88
C GLY A 250 13.52 10.82 14.56
N THR A 251 12.80 9.75 14.90
CA THR A 251 13.16 8.35 14.62
C THR A 251 12.16 7.75 13.65
N GLU A 252 12.64 7.17 12.55
CA GLU A 252 11.79 6.48 11.58
C GLU A 252 11.92 4.96 11.70
N TYR A 253 10.80 4.27 11.78
CA TYR A 253 10.72 2.82 11.76
C TYR A 253 10.30 2.34 10.36
N LEU A 254 11.21 1.71 9.64
CA LEU A 254 11.02 1.32 8.23
C LEU A 254 10.35 -0.05 8.07
N GLY A 255 10.26 -0.83 9.13
CA GLY A 255 9.76 -2.20 9.12
C GLY A 255 8.34 -2.38 9.66
N VAL A 256 7.53 -1.33 9.85
CA VAL A 256 6.22 -1.44 10.50
C VAL A 256 5.18 -2.00 9.54
N GLU A 257 4.60 -3.15 9.88
CA GLU A 257 3.57 -3.81 9.08
C GLU A 257 2.16 -3.57 9.63
N PRO A 258 1.15 -3.39 8.76
CA PRO A 258 -0.25 -3.23 9.16
C PRO A 258 -0.84 -4.53 9.70
N ALA A 259 -2.02 -4.45 10.33
CA ALA A 259 -2.81 -5.62 10.68
C ALA A 259 -3.43 -6.26 9.42
N TYR A 260 -3.82 -7.54 9.51
CA TYR A 260 -4.51 -8.24 8.42
C TYR A 260 -5.94 -8.66 8.82
N PRO A 261 -6.92 -8.34 7.99
CA PRO A 261 -6.86 -7.59 6.72
C PRO A 261 -6.52 -6.12 6.94
N ALA A 262 -5.70 -5.54 6.05
CA ALA A 262 -5.24 -4.16 6.11
C ALA A 262 -6.37 -3.20 5.73
N ARG A 263 -7.24 -2.90 6.68
CA ARG A 263 -8.44 -2.07 6.56
C ARG A 263 -8.55 -1.13 7.73
N THR A 264 -9.02 0.07 7.52
CA THR A 264 -9.07 1.16 8.50
C THR A 264 -9.60 0.70 9.87
N VAL A 265 -10.83 0.19 9.96
CA VAL A 265 -11.41 -0.22 11.26
C VAL A 265 -10.62 -1.34 11.92
N VAL A 266 -10.10 -2.29 11.13
CA VAL A 266 -9.28 -3.41 11.62
C VAL A 266 -7.95 -2.93 12.16
N CYS A 267 -7.28 -2.05 11.39
CA CYS A 267 -5.97 -1.51 11.76
C CYS A 267 -6.07 -0.59 12.97
N PHE A 268 -7.03 0.35 13.01
CA PHE A 268 -7.25 1.21 14.18
C PHE A 268 -7.58 0.39 15.43
N SER A 269 -8.42 -0.65 15.31
CA SER A 269 -8.71 -1.55 16.43
C SER A 269 -7.45 -2.27 16.92
N SER A 270 -6.61 -2.75 15.99
CA SER A 270 -5.34 -3.39 16.34
C SER A 270 -4.34 -2.42 16.96
N MET A 271 -4.21 -1.21 16.40
CA MET A 271 -3.31 -0.15 16.88
C MET A 271 -3.62 0.26 18.32
N LEU A 272 -4.91 0.44 18.63
CA LEU A 272 -5.36 1.05 19.88
C LEU A 272 -5.67 0.03 20.98
N THR A 273 -5.82 -1.26 20.65
CA THR A 273 -5.91 -2.35 21.64
C THR A 273 -4.59 -3.12 21.79
N GLY A 274 -3.70 -3.03 20.80
CA GLY A 274 -2.52 -3.88 20.70
C GLY A 274 -2.84 -5.35 20.42
N ALA A 275 -4.11 -5.69 20.19
CA ALA A 275 -4.59 -7.05 19.97
C ALA A 275 -4.66 -7.41 18.49
N THR A 276 -4.64 -8.71 18.19
CA THR A 276 -4.87 -9.20 16.83
C THR A 276 -6.34 -9.07 16.40
N PRO A 277 -6.65 -9.01 15.08
CA PRO A 277 -8.02 -8.97 14.59
C PRO A 277 -8.91 -10.12 15.07
N ALA A 278 -8.31 -11.27 15.37
CA ALA A 278 -9.04 -12.41 15.96
C ALA A 278 -9.43 -12.16 17.43
N GLU A 279 -8.60 -11.46 18.19
CA GLU A 279 -8.80 -11.17 19.60
C GLU A 279 -9.76 -9.99 19.83
N HIS A 280 -9.56 -8.86 19.11
CA HIS A 280 -10.45 -7.70 19.28
C HIS A 280 -11.77 -7.83 18.49
N GLY A 281 -11.87 -8.77 17.55
CA GLY A 281 -13.11 -9.13 16.86
C GLY A 281 -13.47 -8.32 15.62
N MET A 282 -12.78 -7.22 15.32
CA MET A 282 -12.96 -6.45 14.08
C MET A 282 -12.21 -7.11 12.94
N ARG A 283 -12.93 -7.45 11.84
CA ARG A 283 -12.37 -8.19 10.70
C ARG A 283 -12.63 -7.52 9.34
N SER A 284 -13.43 -6.45 9.33
CA SER A 284 -13.74 -5.63 8.16
C SER A 284 -14.15 -4.23 8.61
N ASN A 285 -14.31 -3.31 7.66
CA ASN A 285 -14.88 -1.98 7.94
C ASN A 285 -16.38 -2.02 8.27
N PHE A 286 -17.00 -3.18 8.08
CA PHE A 286 -18.36 -3.45 8.55
C PHE A 286 -18.31 -4.24 9.86
N ALA A 287 -18.65 -3.58 10.96
CA ALA A 287 -18.70 -4.20 12.27
C ALA A 287 -20.14 -4.67 12.56
N PRO A 288 -20.40 -6.00 12.58
CA PRO A 288 -21.75 -6.53 12.91
C PRO A 288 -22.10 -6.35 14.40
N ARG A 289 -21.09 -6.10 15.22
CA ARG A 289 -21.23 -5.83 16.66
C ARG A 289 -20.45 -4.57 17.00
N LEU A 290 -21.03 -3.72 17.83
CA LEU A 290 -20.38 -2.52 18.34
C LEU A 290 -19.37 -2.88 19.46
N GLY A 291 -18.30 -2.09 19.54
CA GLY A 291 -17.23 -2.23 20.52
C GLY A 291 -16.20 -3.31 20.17
N VAL A 292 -14.95 -3.02 20.48
CA VAL A 292 -13.85 -4.00 20.47
C VAL A 292 -14.00 -4.94 21.65
N ARG A 293 -13.57 -6.19 21.50
CA ARG A 293 -13.66 -7.23 22.55
C ARG A 293 -12.50 -7.18 23.54
N ARG A 294 -11.57 -6.29 23.35
CA ARG A 294 -10.37 -6.14 24.17
C ARG A 294 -10.24 -4.69 24.62
N GLU A 295 -9.69 -4.52 25.80
CA GLU A 295 -9.35 -3.22 26.35
C GLU A 295 -8.53 -2.42 25.36
N SER A 296 -8.88 -1.16 25.15
CA SER A 296 -8.14 -0.20 24.35
C SER A 296 -7.28 0.71 25.23
N VAL A 297 -6.35 1.44 24.63
CA VAL A 297 -5.59 2.45 25.34
C VAL A 297 -6.48 3.56 25.91
N PHE A 298 -7.67 3.78 25.34
CA PHE A 298 -8.63 4.75 25.87
C PHE A 298 -9.26 4.29 27.18
N ASP A 299 -9.61 3.00 27.28
CA ASP A 299 -10.14 2.42 28.52
C ASP A 299 -9.09 2.48 29.64
N VAL A 300 -7.82 2.25 29.30
CA VAL A 300 -6.72 2.38 30.25
C VAL A 300 -6.55 3.83 30.71
N LEU A 301 -6.57 4.79 29.78
CA LEU A 301 -6.46 6.23 30.12
C LEU A 301 -7.58 6.66 31.06
N GLU A 302 -8.83 6.27 30.79
CA GLU A 302 -9.97 6.57 31.64
C GLU A 302 -9.79 6.00 33.04
N ARG A 303 -9.35 4.74 33.17
CA ARG A 303 -9.06 4.10 34.45
C ARG A 303 -7.95 4.81 35.24
N GLU A 304 -6.95 5.35 34.54
CA GLU A 304 -5.84 6.13 35.13
C GLU A 304 -6.20 7.62 35.34
N GLY A 305 -7.47 8.00 35.15
CA GLY A 305 -7.93 9.39 35.31
C GLY A 305 -7.41 10.36 34.26
N ARG A 306 -6.97 9.83 33.12
CA ARG A 306 -6.46 10.60 31.98
C ARG A 306 -7.47 10.60 30.82
N ARG A 307 -7.27 11.50 29.87
CA ARG A 307 -8.19 11.68 28.76
C ARG A 307 -7.56 11.30 27.42
N GLY A 308 -8.22 10.40 26.70
CA GLY A 308 -7.90 10.06 25.32
C GLY A 308 -9.04 10.45 24.38
N ARG A 309 -8.69 10.93 23.17
CA ARG A 309 -9.66 11.24 22.12
C ARG A 309 -9.15 10.76 20.76
N LEU A 310 -10.10 10.35 19.93
CA LEU A 310 -9.90 9.99 18.54
C LEU A 310 -10.74 10.90 17.66
N VAL A 311 -10.11 11.63 16.77
CA VAL A 311 -10.79 12.41 15.72
C VAL A 311 -10.66 11.66 14.41
N GLY A 312 -11.80 11.28 13.82
CA GLY A 312 -11.82 10.47 12.61
C GLY A 312 -13.20 10.40 11.97
N ILE A 313 -13.38 9.48 11.05
CA ILE A 313 -14.66 9.27 10.38
C ILE A 313 -15.60 8.36 11.19
N ALA A 314 -16.88 8.41 10.87
CA ALA A 314 -17.95 7.71 11.59
C ALA A 314 -17.77 6.17 11.70
N HIS A 315 -17.01 5.53 10.80
CA HIS A 315 -16.69 4.10 10.90
C HIS A 315 -15.91 3.74 12.18
N LEU A 316 -15.20 4.71 12.77
CA LEU A 316 -14.43 4.51 14.01
C LEU A 316 -15.30 4.62 15.28
N LEU A 317 -16.56 5.04 15.14
CA LEU A 317 -17.56 4.96 16.22
C LEU A 317 -17.92 3.50 16.55
N ASP A 318 -17.97 2.64 15.54
CA ASP A 318 -18.35 1.23 15.72
C ASP A 318 -17.41 0.49 16.71
N PRO A 319 -16.05 0.63 16.63
CA PRO A 319 -15.15 -0.01 17.59
C PRO A 319 -14.99 0.72 18.94
N PHE A 320 -15.09 2.08 18.98
CA PHE A 320 -14.65 2.87 20.14
C PHE A 320 -15.74 3.74 20.80
N GLY A 321 -16.92 3.89 20.17
CA GLY A 321 -18.06 4.63 20.73
C GLY A 321 -17.92 6.16 20.65
N GLU A 322 -19.05 6.84 20.94
CA GLU A 322 -19.17 8.31 20.86
C GLU A 322 -18.43 9.04 22.00
N GLU A 323 -18.17 8.36 23.11
CA GLU A 323 -17.47 8.96 24.24
C GLU A 323 -16.00 9.28 23.93
N VAL A 324 -15.38 8.41 23.10
CA VAL A 324 -13.98 8.53 22.69
C VAL A 324 -13.84 9.25 21.35
N VAL A 325 -14.73 8.92 20.37
CA VAL A 325 -14.59 9.38 18.98
C VAL A 325 -15.34 10.68 18.75
N ARG A 326 -14.65 11.67 18.22
CA ARG A 326 -15.22 12.88 17.63
C ARG A 326 -15.23 12.69 16.12
N SER A 327 -16.41 12.38 15.58
CA SER A 327 -16.52 11.99 14.18
C SER A 327 -16.81 13.15 13.27
N VAL A 328 -16.17 13.12 12.11
CA VAL A 328 -16.46 13.98 10.96
C VAL A 328 -17.13 13.15 9.88
N THR A 329 -18.11 13.72 9.17
CA THR A 329 -18.71 13.02 8.05
C THR A 329 -17.69 12.79 6.93
N SER A 330 -17.63 11.56 6.40
CA SER A 330 -16.84 11.25 5.21
C SER A 330 -17.56 11.60 3.90
N VAL A 331 -18.83 12.06 3.98
CA VAL A 331 -19.63 12.46 2.82
C VAL A 331 -19.38 13.93 2.54
N GLN A 332 -18.20 14.22 1.99
CA GLN A 332 -17.76 15.55 1.58
C GLN A 332 -16.64 15.43 0.55
N PRO A 333 -16.32 16.51 -0.20
CA PRO A 333 -15.21 16.50 -1.16
C PRO A 333 -13.89 16.09 -0.49
N THR A 334 -13.11 15.27 -1.17
CA THR A 334 -11.80 14.79 -0.66
C THR A 334 -10.89 15.93 -0.24
N ALA A 335 -10.89 17.04 -0.98
CA ALA A 335 -10.08 18.23 -0.66
C ALA A 335 -10.47 18.92 0.68
N GLU A 336 -11.64 18.63 1.23
CA GLU A 336 -12.15 19.25 2.46
C GLU A 336 -12.05 18.35 3.68
N ILE A 337 -11.89 17.04 3.50
CA ILE A 337 -11.98 16.08 4.61
C ILE A 337 -10.89 16.29 5.65
N ASP A 338 -9.62 16.43 5.24
CA ASP A 338 -8.51 16.62 6.17
C ASP A 338 -8.58 17.98 6.86
N ARG A 339 -9.11 19.01 6.17
CA ARG A 339 -9.39 20.33 6.78
C ARG A 339 -10.44 20.20 7.89
N SER A 340 -11.53 19.46 7.63
CA SER A 340 -12.58 19.25 8.61
C SER A 340 -12.09 18.46 9.82
N LEU A 341 -11.28 17.40 9.58
CA LEU A 341 -10.68 16.58 10.63
C LEU A 341 -9.70 17.38 11.50
N THR A 342 -8.83 18.18 10.87
CA THR A 342 -7.89 19.05 11.62
C THR A 342 -8.61 20.17 12.38
N ALA A 343 -9.68 20.73 11.84
CA ALA A 343 -10.49 21.72 12.54
C ALA A 343 -11.15 21.11 13.80
N GLU A 344 -11.70 19.90 13.68
CA GLU A 344 -12.27 19.19 14.82
C GLU A 344 -11.18 18.81 15.86
N ALA A 345 -10.00 18.38 15.41
CA ALA A 345 -8.88 18.10 16.30
C ALA A 345 -8.43 19.34 17.08
N ARG A 346 -8.38 20.51 16.44
CA ARG A 346 -8.10 21.79 17.11
C ARG A 346 -9.17 22.13 18.15
N ARG A 347 -10.44 21.88 17.85
CA ARG A 347 -11.54 22.08 18.80
C ARG A 347 -11.37 21.18 20.03
N VAL A 348 -11.09 19.89 19.81
CA VAL A 348 -10.85 18.90 20.87
C VAL A 348 -9.67 19.31 21.76
N VAL A 349 -8.56 19.79 21.19
CA VAL A 349 -7.41 20.28 21.95
C VAL A 349 -7.78 21.50 22.80
N CYS A 350 -8.61 22.42 22.27
CA CYS A 350 -9.00 23.62 23.02
C CYS A 350 -10.02 23.33 24.14
N GLU A 351 -10.97 22.45 23.89
CA GLU A 351 -12.12 22.23 24.79
C GLU A 351 -11.85 21.09 25.79
N GLU A 352 -11.12 20.06 25.37
CA GLU A 352 -10.97 18.83 26.15
C GLU A 352 -9.55 18.56 26.65
N ASP A 353 -8.51 19.20 26.06
CA ASP A 353 -7.08 19.06 26.37
C ASP A 353 -6.64 17.61 26.68
N PRO A 354 -6.75 16.68 25.73
CA PRO A 354 -6.48 15.27 25.99
C PRO A 354 -4.99 14.96 26.17
N ASP A 355 -4.68 13.95 27.00
CA ASP A 355 -3.32 13.39 27.13
C ASP A 355 -2.91 12.60 25.89
N LEU A 356 -3.89 11.93 25.24
CA LEU A 356 -3.75 11.24 23.95
C LEU A 356 -4.74 11.80 22.94
N LEU A 357 -4.26 12.31 21.82
CA LEU A 357 -5.08 12.61 20.65
C LEU A 357 -4.63 11.76 19.49
N VAL A 358 -5.55 10.98 18.93
CA VAL A 358 -5.36 10.27 17.65
C VAL A 358 -6.14 11.02 16.59
N LEU A 359 -5.48 11.50 15.56
CA LEU A 359 -6.07 12.23 14.43
C LEU A 359 -5.92 11.40 13.15
N GLN A 360 -7.05 11.00 12.55
CA GLN A 360 -7.09 10.40 11.23
C GLN A 360 -7.11 11.50 10.16
N LEU A 361 -6.26 11.38 9.15
CA LEU A 361 -6.25 12.18 7.92
C LEU A 361 -6.61 11.23 6.77
N LEU A 362 -7.78 11.43 6.14
CA LEU A 362 -8.43 10.43 5.30
C LEU A 362 -8.26 10.69 3.79
N ALA A 363 -7.91 11.90 3.39
CA ALA A 363 -7.97 12.32 2.00
C ALA A 363 -7.12 11.46 1.06
N ALA A 364 -5.95 10.99 1.52
CA ALA A 364 -5.07 10.13 0.74
C ALA A 364 -5.73 8.78 0.43
N ASP A 365 -6.39 8.16 1.41
CA ASP A 365 -7.13 6.91 1.21
C ASP A 365 -8.29 7.09 0.23
N GLN A 366 -9.11 8.12 0.41
CA GLN A 366 -10.22 8.41 -0.50
C GLN A 366 -9.74 8.60 -1.95
N LEU A 367 -8.66 9.36 -2.15
CA LEU A 367 -8.14 9.59 -3.50
C LEU A 367 -7.53 8.33 -4.11
N GLY A 368 -6.84 7.53 -3.30
CA GLY A 368 -6.36 6.22 -3.71
C GLY A 368 -7.48 5.30 -4.20
N HIS A 369 -8.64 5.32 -3.54
CA HIS A 369 -9.84 4.61 -4.00
C HIS A 369 -10.42 5.16 -5.31
N VAL A 370 -10.36 6.47 -5.52
CA VAL A 370 -10.96 7.15 -6.69
C VAL A 370 -10.06 7.09 -7.92
N ARG A 371 -8.76 7.30 -7.75
CA ARG A 371 -7.76 7.49 -8.83
C ARG A 371 -6.69 6.40 -8.88
N GLY A 372 -6.50 5.69 -7.78
CA GLY A 372 -5.36 4.79 -7.57
C GLY A 372 -4.09 5.54 -7.18
N VAL A 373 -3.23 4.88 -6.43
CA VAL A 373 -1.98 5.48 -5.88
C VAL A 373 -0.95 5.89 -6.92
N ARG A 374 -1.08 5.42 -8.17
CA ARG A 374 -0.16 5.78 -9.27
C ARG A 374 -0.50 7.09 -9.95
N SER A 375 -1.64 7.67 -9.65
CA SER A 375 -2.05 8.94 -10.25
C SER A 375 -1.18 10.10 -9.72
N PRO A 376 -0.90 11.13 -10.54
CA PRO A 376 -0.25 12.35 -10.07
C PRO A 376 -1.05 13.02 -8.95
N GLU A 377 -2.38 13.00 -9.06
CA GLU A 377 -3.29 13.58 -8.08
C GLU A 377 -3.11 12.98 -6.67
N TYR A 378 -2.64 11.73 -6.57
CA TYR A 378 -2.34 11.11 -5.27
C TYR A 378 -1.12 11.75 -4.61
N LEU A 379 -0.10 12.15 -5.39
CA LEU A 379 1.06 12.88 -4.88
C LEU A 379 0.67 14.29 -4.42
N ASP A 380 -0.18 14.97 -5.21
CA ASP A 380 -0.69 16.29 -4.87
C ASP A 380 -1.51 16.23 -3.57
N GLN A 381 -2.30 15.16 -3.39
CA GLN A 381 -3.06 14.96 -2.15
C GLN A 381 -2.15 14.70 -0.94
N LEU A 382 -1.07 13.93 -1.09
CA LEU A 382 -0.11 13.75 0.00
C LEU A 382 0.58 15.07 0.38
N ALA A 383 0.88 15.93 -0.60
CA ALA A 383 1.41 17.27 -0.34
C ALA A 383 0.38 18.17 0.37
N GLU A 384 -0.91 18.05 0.03
CA GLU A 384 -1.99 18.75 0.73
C GLU A 384 -2.13 18.25 2.18
N THR A 385 -2.13 16.93 2.39
CA THR A 385 -2.19 16.33 3.73
C THR A 385 -0.97 16.76 4.58
N ASP A 386 0.22 16.87 3.97
CA ASP A 386 1.43 17.39 4.63
C ASP A 386 1.24 18.82 5.16
N ARG A 387 0.58 19.69 4.38
CA ARG A 387 0.24 21.06 4.82
C ARG A 387 -0.71 21.03 6.02
N HIS A 388 -1.73 20.16 6.01
CA HIS A 388 -2.65 20.01 7.15
C HIS A 388 -1.92 19.52 8.41
N VAL A 389 -0.96 18.61 8.26
CA VAL A 389 -0.07 18.19 9.37
C VAL A 389 0.72 19.39 9.88
N GLY A 390 1.33 20.16 8.98
CA GLY A 390 2.09 21.37 9.35
C GLY A 390 1.26 22.41 10.10
N ASP A 391 0.08 22.72 9.57
CA ASP A 391 -0.86 23.66 10.17
C ASP A 391 -1.34 23.21 11.57
N PHE A 392 -1.51 21.90 11.75
CA PHE A 392 -1.89 21.35 13.06
C PHE A 392 -0.73 21.41 14.07
N LEU A 393 0.47 21.08 13.64
CA LEU A 393 1.67 21.19 14.48
C LEU A 393 1.95 22.64 14.88
N ALA A 394 1.87 23.60 13.95
CA ALA A 394 2.02 25.01 14.25
C ALA A 394 0.97 25.50 15.27
N PHE A 395 -0.29 25.07 15.11
CA PHE A 395 -1.34 25.35 16.10
C PHE A 395 -1.03 24.81 17.50
N LEU A 396 -0.45 23.59 17.61
CA LEU A 396 -0.04 23.00 18.88
C LEU A 396 1.14 23.78 19.50
N GLU A 397 2.11 24.17 18.66
CA GLU A 397 3.28 24.93 19.08
C GLU A 397 2.90 26.32 19.63
N GLU A 398 2.06 27.07 18.90
CA GLU A 398 1.53 28.38 19.34
C GLU A 398 0.84 28.33 20.70
N ARG A 399 0.36 27.16 21.13
CA ARG A 399 -0.30 26.94 22.42
C ARG A 399 0.59 26.29 23.49
N GLY A 400 1.87 26.09 23.19
CA GLY A 400 2.79 25.40 24.09
C GLY A 400 2.40 23.92 24.33
N ARG A 401 1.66 23.31 23.39
CA ARG A 401 1.19 21.92 23.52
C ARG A 401 2.19 20.89 23.00
N LEU A 402 3.24 21.34 22.31
CA LEU A 402 4.36 20.48 21.90
C LEU A 402 5.43 20.37 23.00
N ASP A 403 5.40 21.23 24.02
CA ASP A 403 6.36 21.19 25.14
C ASP A 403 6.16 19.92 25.98
N GLY A 404 7.15 19.04 25.98
CA GLY A 404 7.09 17.74 26.63
C GLY A 404 6.13 16.75 25.97
N ALA A 405 5.83 16.94 24.71
CA ALA A 405 4.95 16.05 23.94
C ALA A 405 5.73 15.14 22.99
N THR A 406 5.10 14.02 22.63
CA THR A 406 5.53 13.15 21.54
C THR A 406 4.51 13.21 20.39
N VAL A 407 5.01 13.35 19.17
CA VAL A 407 4.22 13.21 17.95
C VAL A 407 4.60 11.90 17.28
N ILE A 408 3.60 11.06 16.99
CA ILE A 408 3.75 9.85 16.19
C ILE A 408 3.03 10.09 14.87
N LEU A 409 3.79 10.18 13.77
CA LEU A 409 3.24 10.23 12.42
C LEU A 409 3.28 8.83 11.81
N MET A 410 2.13 8.31 11.41
CA MET A 410 2.07 6.95 10.86
C MET A 410 0.94 6.78 9.84
N ALA A 411 0.90 5.64 9.18
CA ALA A 411 -0.31 5.16 8.51
C ALA A 411 -0.82 3.89 9.20
N ASP A 412 -2.11 3.68 9.11
CA ASP A 412 -2.78 2.45 9.58
C ASP A 412 -2.57 1.29 8.60
N HIS A 413 -2.62 1.58 7.31
CA HIS A 413 -2.23 0.73 6.19
C HIS A 413 -1.77 1.59 5.01
N GLY A 414 -1.16 0.97 4.01
CA GLY A 414 -0.93 1.59 2.72
C GLY A 414 -1.98 1.15 1.70
N GLN A 415 -1.77 1.55 0.44
CA GLN A 415 -2.59 1.10 -0.68
C GLN A 415 -1.74 0.44 -1.76
N GLY A 416 -2.27 -0.64 -2.34
CA GLY A 416 -1.71 -1.33 -3.48
C GLY A 416 -1.92 -0.58 -4.80
N ARG A 417 -1.68 -1.26 -5.92
CA ARG A 417 -1.65 -0.64 -7.26
C ARG A 417 -3.03 -0.45 -7.91
N GLY A 418 -4.08 -1.07 -7.36
CA GLY A 418 -5.43 -1.03 -7.92
C GLY A 418 -6.31 0.06 -7.28
N ILE A 419 -7.57 0.11 -7.68
CA ILE A 419 -8.62 0.85 -6.97
C ILE A 419 -8.98 0.09 -5.71
N GLY A 420 -9.21 0.82 -4.63
CA GLY A 420 -9.52 0.23 -3.34
C GLY A 420 -8.42 -0.74 -2.88
N GLY A 421 -7.19 -0.49 -3.31
CA GLY A 421 -6.07 -1.41 -3.30
C GLY A 421 -5.48 -1.69 -1.92
N HIS A 422 -6.30 -2.04 -0.94
CA HIS A 422 -5.86 -2.46 0.38
C HIS A 422 -6.72 -3.63 0.92
N GLY A 423 -6.28 -4.27 1.99
CA GLY A 423 -6.96 -5.42 2.60
C GLY A 423 -6.26 -6.76 2.37
N HIS A 424 -5.17 -6.79 1.61
CA HIS A 424 -4.48 -8.03 1.21
C HIS A 424 -3.03 -8.14 1.61
N LEU A 425 -2.41 -7.08 2.13
CA LEU A 425 -0.96 -7.01 2.32
C LEU A 425 -0.21 -7.07 0.99
N ASP A 426 -0.75 -6.43 -0.03
CA ASP A 426 -0.04 -6.23 -1.29
C ASP A 426 1.13 -5.26 -1.09
N TRP A 427 2.07 -5.30 -2.02
CA TRP A 427 3.12 -4.30 -2.05
C TRP A 427 2.49 -2.90 -2.18
N GLY A 428 2.91 -1.99 -1.32
CA GLY A 428 2.31 -0.67 -1.18
C GLY A 428 1.29 -0.57 -0.04
N GLU A 429 0.70 -1.69 0.41
CA GLU A 429 -0.06 -1.75 1.66
C GLU A 429 0.88 -1.89 2.87
N ARG A 430 2.10 -2.38 2.63
CA ARG A 430 3.14 -2.60 3.66
C ARG A 430 4.56 -2.44 3.09
N PRO A 431 5.54 -2.04 3.92
CA PRO A 431 5.37 -1.49 5.27
C PRO A 431 4.79 -0.08 5.23
N VAL A 432 4.23 0.36 6.36
CA VAL A 432 3.65 1.69 6.51
C VAL A 432 4.67 2.70 7.01
N PRO A 433 4.50 4.02 6.77
CA PRO A 433 5.25 5.07 7.43
C PRO A 433 5.04 5.00 8.96
N PHE A 434 6.09 5.20 9.75
CA PHE A 434 6.01 5.33 11.20
C PHE A 434 7.20 6.15 11.69
N VAL A 435 6.91 7.31 12.26
CA VAL A 435 7.89 8.26 12.76
C VAL A 435 7.54 8.66 14.19
N VAL A 436 8.50 8.67 15.09
CA VAL A 436 8.38 9.21 16.44
C VAL A 436 9.21 10.50 16.52
N TRP A 437 8.60 11.60 16.94
CA TRP A 437 9.24 12.90 17.09
C TRP A 437 8.89 13.54 18.43
N GLY A 438 9.81 14.29 19.04
CA GLY A 438 9.64 14.90 20.33
C GLY A 438 10.18 14.04 21.49
N GLU A 439 9.49 14.02 22.63
CA GLU A 439 9.94 13.28 23.80
C GLU A 439 10.04 11.78 23.56
N GLY A 440 11.10 11.16 24.05
CA GLY A 440 11.37 9.73 23.82
C GLY A 440 11.90 9.37 22.43
N ALA A 441 11.92 10.31 21.48
CA ALA A 441 12.55 10.12 20.18
C ALA A 441 14.07 10.28 20.26
N LEU A 442 14.78 9.60 19.36
CA LEU A 442 16.20 9.84 19.10
C LEU A 442 16.31 10.59 17.77
N PRO A 443 16.88 11.81 17.78
CA PRO A 443 17.00 12.60 16.56
C PRO A 443 17.82 11.89 15.48
N ALA A 444 17.41 12.06 14.23
CA ALA A 444 18.10 11.50 13.07
C ALA A 444 18.41 10.00 13.21
N SER A 445 17.42 9.21 13.62
CA SER A 445 17.58 7.79 13.90
C SER A 445 16.63 6.94 13.06
N VAL A 446 16.98 5.66 12.87
CA VAL A 446 16.20 4.73 12.06
C VAL A 446 16.24 3.34 12.67
N SER A 447 15.12 2.59 12.51
CA SER A 447 15.07 1.16 12.78
C SER A 447 14.57 0.40 11.56
N TYR A 448 15.27 -0.68 11.20
CA TYR A 448 14.92 -1.57 10.09
C TYR A 448 14.28 -2.88 10.56
N GLU A 449 14.16 -3.06 11.88
CA GLU A 449 13.55 -4.26 12.43
C GLU A 449 12.09 -4.39 12.00
N PRO A 450 11.63 -5.62 11.69
CA PRO A 450 10.23 -5.88 11.47
C PRO A 450 9.40 -5.57 12.71
N ARG A 451 8.46 -4.64 12.57
CA ARG A 451 7.56 -4.18 13.62
C ARG A 451 6.11 -4.30 13.18
N SER A 452 5.19 -4.01 14.06
CA SER A 452 3.74 -4.07 13.77
C SER A 452 3.03 -2.84 14.29
N VAL A 453 1.99 -2.40 13.61
CA VAL A 453 1.09 -1.34 14.09
C VAL A 453 0.43 -1.70 15.45
N LEU A 454 0.38 -2.99 15.80
CA LEU A 454 -0.12 -3.45 17.10
C LEU A 454 0.72 -2.91 18.28
N GLU A 455 1.97 -2.56 18.04
CA GLU A 455 2.87 -2.05 19.08
C GLU A 455 2.56 -0.60 19.48
N LEU A 456 1.65 0.09 18.76
CA LEU A 456 1.26 1.47 19.08
C LEU A 456 0.65 1.60 20.47
N ALA A 457 -0.26 0.70 20.87
CA ALA A 457 -0.88 0.77 22.21
C ALA A 457 0.17 0.71 23.32
N ALA A 458 1.11 -0.23 23.23
CA ALA A 458 2.22 -0.35 24.18
C ALA A 458 3.16 0.88 24.14
N THR A 459 3.36 1.46 22.95
CA THR A 459 4.17 2.67 22.75
C THR A 459 3.56 3.88 23.45
N VAL A 460 2.28 4.16 23.18
CA VAL A 460 1.54 5.25 23.83
C VAL A 460 1.53 5.07 25.35
N SER A 461 1.27 3.84 25.82
CA SER A 461 1.26 3.54 27.25
C SER A 461 2.62 3.81 27.90
N SER A 462 3.71 3.38 27.25
CA SER A 462 5.07 3.62 27.74
C SER A 462 5.43 5.12 27.79
N LEU A 463 5.06 5.88 26.75
CA LEU A 463 5.30 7.32 26.68
C LEU A 463 4.56 8.07 27.77
N LEU A 464 3.31 7.73 28.01
CA LEU A 464 2.47 8.37 29.03
C LEU A 464 2.70 7.80 30.45
N GLY A 465 3.50 6.76 30.64
CA GLY A 465 3.76 6.14 31.92
C GLY A 465 2.54 5.43 32.53
N ILE A 466 1.64 4.90 31.69
CA ILE A 466 0.46 4.15 32.10
C ILE A 466 0.62 2.65 31.77
N PRO A 467 -0.16 1.75 32.40
CA PRO A 467 -0.18 0.34 32.00
C PRO A 467 -0.57 0.17 30.53
N ALA A 468 -0.01 -0.83 29.86
CA ALA A 468 -0.48 -1.20 28.54
C ALA A 468 -1.80 -1.97 28.62
N PRO A 469 -2.67 -1.91 27.59
CA PRO A 469 -3.85 -2.77 27.52
C PRO A 469 -3.48 -4.24 27.71
N GLU A 470 -4.36 -5.03 28.35
CA GLU A 470 -4.08 -6.44 28.72
C GLU A 470 -3.67 -7.32 27.52
N ALA A 471 -4.25 -7.06 26.37
CA ALA A 471 -3.97 -7.81 25.14
C ALA A 471 -2.83 -7.22 24.30
N ALA A 472 -2.17 -6.15 24.76
CA ALA A 472 -1.13 -5.48 23.99
C ALA A 472 0.05 -6.41 23.67
N ARG A 473 0.61 -6.25 22.48
CA ARG A 473 1.66 -7.08 21.91
C ARG A 473 2.88 -6.25 21.56
N GLY A 474 4.00 -6.95 21.49
CA GLY A 474 5.27 -6.40 21.06
C GLY A 474 5.96 -5.54 22.11
N ARG A 475 6.96 -4.80 21.67
CA ARG A 475 7.74 -3.87 22.50
C ARG A 475 7.30 -2.44 22.17
N PRO A 476 7.27 -1.54 23.14
CA PRO A 476 7.07 -0.14 22.84
C PRO A 476 8.08 0.37 21.80
N LEU A 477 7.60 1.11 20.82
CA LEU A 477 8.43 1.81 19.84
C LEU A 477 8.85 3.15 20.44
N VAL A 478 9.58 3.08 21.55
CA VAL A 478 10.20 4.22 22.23
C VAL A 478 11.67 4.19 21.89
N PRO A 479 12.16 5.06 20.99
CA PRO A 479 13.50 4.97 20.44
C PRO A 479 14.62 4.97 21.47
N ALA A 480 14.48 5.75 22.55
CA ALA A 480 15.47 5.79 23.63
C ALA A 480 15.66 4.43 24.34
N ASP A 481 14.65 3.56 24.31
CA ASP A 481 14.66 2.24 24.94
C ASP A 481 14.78 1.08 23.93
N ASP A 482 14.82 1.38 22.63
CA ASP A 482 14.86 0.35 21.57
C ASP A 482 16.30 0.06 21.10
N PRO A 483 16.86 -1.10 21.42
CA PRO A 483 18.24 -1.44 21.05
C PRO A 483 18.47 -1.61 19.55
N PHE A 484 17.41 -1.62 18.73
CA PHE A 484 17.47 -1.73 17.27
C PHE A 484 17.35 -0.37 16.57
N VAL A 485 17.27 0.71 17.31
CA VAL A 485 17.36 2.06 16.76
C VAL A 485 18.83 2.42 16.63
N GLU A 486 19.24 2.73 15.43
CA GLU A 486 20.59 3.18 15.11
C GLU A 486 20.55 4.62 14.57
N PRO A 487 21.61 5.41 14.75
CA PRO A 487 21.71 6.71 14.10
C PRO A 487 21.44 6.53 12.61
N ALA A 488 20.48 7.25 12.06
CA ALA A 488 20.30 7.31 10.63
C ALA A 488 21.61 7.79 10.03
N ALA A 489 22.09 7.12 8.98
CA ALA A 489 23.13 7.71 8.16
C ALA A 489 22.68 9.15 7.85
N PRO A 490 23.54 10.16 8.07
CA PRO A 490 23.11 11.54 8.15
C PRO A 490 22.22 11.87 6.96
N ARG A 491 20.92 12.00 7.21
CA ARG A 491 19.94 12.54 6.27
C ARG A 491 20.18 14.05 6.21
N ALA A 492 21.32 14.41 5.68
CA ALA A 492 21.61 15.83 5.46
C ALA A 492 20.55 16.37 4.47
N PRO A 493 20.05 17.61 4.66
CA PRO A 493 19.57 18.37 3.52
C PRO A 493 20.57 18.18 2.38
N VAL A 494 20.11 18.12 1.14
CA VAL A 494 20.96 17.90 -0.06
C VAL A 494 22.31 18.64 0.03
N ALA A 495 22.36 19.79 0.71
CA ALA A 495 23.56 20.57 0.99
C ALA A 495 24.55 19.96 2.03
N ARG A 496 24.17 18.94 2.82
CA ARG A 496 25.07 18.31 3.84
C ARG A 496 25.45 16.85 3.52
N LEU A 497 24.84 16.21 2.51
CA LEU A 497 25.28 14.94 1.94
C LEU A 497 26.64 15.04 1.23
N ALA A 498 27.11 16.27 1.02
CA ALA A 498 28.37 16.63 0.34
C ALA A 498 29.67 16.17 1.04
N ARG A 499 29.63 15.35 2.08
CA ARG A 499 30.85 14.76 2.68
C ARG A 499 31.20 13.38 2.12
N GLY A 500 30.32 12.77 1.35
CA GLY A 500 30.58 11.51 0.66
C GLY A 500 30.80 11.73 -0.83
N ARG A 501 31.44 10.77 -1.48
CA ARG A 501 31.58 10.70 -2.94
C ARG A 501 30.72 9.56 -3.46
N CYS A 502 30.22 9.70 -4.67
CA CYS A 502 29.56 8.65 -5.43
C CYS A 502 30.49 8.08 -6.49
N LEU A 503 30.55 6.76 -6.64
CA LEU A 503 31.25 6.10 -7.73
C LEU A 503 30.26 5.69 -8.82
N ALA A 504 30.39 6.27 -10.02
CA ALA A 504 29.72 5.77 -11.20
C ALA A 504 30.53 4.61 -11.79
N ILE A 505 30.01 3.40 -11.70
CA ILE A 505 30.62 2.17 -12.22
C ILE A 505 30.04 1.92 -13.60
N VAL A 506 30.85 2.06 -14.63
CA VAL A 506 30.51 1.73 -16.02
C VAL A 506 31.10 0.37 -16.33
N VAL A 507 30.30 -0.61 -16.71
CA VAL A 507 30.79 -1.90 -17.18
C VAL A 507 30.66 -1.96 -18.68
N ALA A 508 31.75 -2.33 -19.35
CA ALA A 508 31.78 -2.39 -20.80
C ALA A 508 32.63 -3.56 -21.31
N ARG A 509 32.25 -4.09 -22.46
CA ARG A 509 33.03 -5.04 -23.22
C ARG A 509 32.78 -4.84 -24.70
N ASP A 510 33.84 -4.53 -25.45
CA ASP A 510 33.79 -4.26 -26.90
C ASP A 510 32.76 -3.17 -27.28
N GLU A 511 32.78 -2.04 -26.51
CA GLU A 511 31.82 -0.93 -26.62
C GLU A 511 32.51 0.39 -27.08
N GLU A 512 33.52 0.31 -27.94
CA GLU A 512 34.26 1.49 -28.38
C GLU A 512 33.41 2.57 -29.04
N LEU A 513 32.27 2.20 -29.64
CA LEU A 513 31.36 3.13 -30.30
C LEU A 513 30.43 3.87 -29.32
N ALA A 514 30.10 3.28 -28.18
CA ALA A 514 29.10 3.79 -27.24
C ALA A 514 29.71 4.38 -25.97
N VAL A 515 30.75 3.76 -25.43
CA VAL A 515 31.31 4.07 -24.11
C VAL A 515 31.75 5.52 -23.96
N GLY A 516 32.24 6.15 -25.00
CA GLY A 516 32.63 7.57 -24.98
C GLY A 516 31.46 8.50 -24.72
N GLY A 517 30.29 8.23 -25.31
CA GLY A 517 29.06 8.98 -25.10
C GLY A 517 28.52 8.81 -23.68
N VAL A 518 28.53 7.59 -23.17
CA VAL A 518 28.11 7.27 -21.78
C VAL A 518 28.98 8.04 -20.77
N LEU A 519 30.32 7.98 -20.92
CA LEU A 519 31.25 8.63 -19.99
C LEU A 519 31.17 10.17 -20.07
N ALA A 520 30.93 10.72 -21.24
CA ALA A 520 30.77 12.18 -21.44
C ALA A 520 29.45 12.70 -20.84
N GLY A 521 28.38 11.87 -20.85
CA GLY A 521 27.06 12.21 -20.32
C GLY A 521 26.94 12.11 -18.79
N LEU A 522 27.88 11.45 -18.11
CA LEU A 522 27.84 11.32 -16.64
C LEU A 522 28.06 12.70 -15.97
N PRO A 523 27.18 13.07 -14.99
CA PRO A 523 27.32 14.33 -14.28
C PRO A 523 28.55 14.31 -13.34
N ARG A 524 29.18 15.47 -13.16
CA ARG A 524 30.32 15.61 -12.22
C ARG A 524 29.90 15.63 -10.75
N SER A 525 28.63 15.89 -10.50
CA SER A 525 28.02 15.85 -9.17
C SER A 525 26.56 15.47 -9.30
N ALA A 526 26.05 14.71 -8.34
CA ALA A 526 24.66 14.31 -8.27
C ALA A 526 24.22 14.25 -6.80
N CYS A 527 23.02 14.72 -6.49
CA CYS A 527 22.49 14.79 -5.13
C CYS A 527 23.45 15.47 -4.12
N GLY A 528 24.23 16.46 -4.57
CA GLY A 528 25.22 17.16 -3.75
C GLY A 528 26.53 16.39 -3.48
N MET A 529 26.73 15.22 -4.06
CA MET A 529 27.97 14.43 -3.99
C MET A 529 28.78 14.57 -5.26
N PRO A 530 30.12 14.74 -5.17
CA PRO A 530 31.01 14.56 -6.32
C PRO A 530 30.88 13.14 -6.88
N VAL A 531 30.85 13.01 -8.20
CA VAL A 531 30.79 11.73 -8.91
C VAL A 531 32.14 11.43 -9.53
N ASP A 532 32.78 10.35 -9.07
CA ASP A 532 33.93 9.74 -9.69
C ASP A 532 33.48 8.66 -10.68
N VAL A 533 34.28 8.41 -11.70
CA VAL A 533 33.94 7.44 -12.74
C VAL A 533 34.96 6.31 -12.77
N LEU A 534 34.46 5.07 -12.67
CA LEU A 534 35.20 3.84 -12.83
C LEU A 534 34.66 3.08 -14.04
N LEU A 535 35.48 2.83 -15.04
CA LEU A 535 35.18 1.83 -16.05
C LEU A 535 35.76 0.47 -15.61
N VAL A 536 34.93 -0.57 -15.59
CA VAL A 536 35.36 -1.95 -15.53
C VAL A 536 35.27 -2.54 -16.92
N ASP A 537 36.43 -2.75 -17.53
CA ASP A 537 36.58 -3.32 -18.86
C ASP A 537 36.70 -4.85 -18.74
N ASP A 538 35.68 -5.55 -19.18
CA ASP A 538 35.63 -7.02 -19.08
C ASP A 538 36.39 -7.73 -20.22
N GLY A 539 37.67 -7.34 -20.42
CA GLY A 539 38.55 -7.95 -21.39
C GLY A 539 38.21 -7.59 -22.83
N SER A 540 37.94 -6.34 -23.11
CA SER A 540 37.69 -5.82 -24.48
C SER A 540 38.90 -6.07 -25.40
N LEU A 541 38.63 -6.36 -26.66
CA LEU A 541 39.60 -6.50 -27.73
C LEU A 541 39.72 -5.26 -28.60
N ASP A 542 38.81 -4.28 -28.44
CA ASP A 542 38.70 -3.03 -29.17
C ASP A 542 39.29 -1.82 -28.42
N GLY A 543 38.92 -0.59 -28.84
CA GLY A 543 39.37 0.64 -28.23
C GLY A 543 38.68 1.05 -26.94
N THR A 544 37.77 0.27 -26.36
CA THR A 544 36.93 0.62 -25.20
C THR A 544 37.75 1.19 -24.04
N ALA A 545 38.74 0.46 -23.53
CA ALA A 545 39.56 0.89 -22.39
C ALA A 545 40.40 2.15 -22.71
N ARG A 546 40.87 2.30 -23.95
CA ARG A 546 41.62 3.48 -24.40
C ARG A 546 40.72 4.73 -24.41
N ILE A 547 39.52 4.62 -24.91
CA ILE A 547 38.52 5.71 -24.93
C ILE A 547 38.19 6.13 -23.50
N ALA A 548 37.94 5.20 -22.61
CA ALA A 548 37.63 5.49 -21.21
C ALA A 548 38.73 6.27 -20.49
N ARG A 549 40.01 5.93 -20.72
CA ARG A 549 41.15 6.71 -20.17
C ARG A 549 41.15 8.13 -20.66
N GLY A 550 40.72 8.38 -21.91
CA GLY A 550 40.60 9.73 -22.50
C GLY A 550 39.48 10.56 -21.82
N HIS A 551 38.48 9.93 -21.22
CA HIS A 551 37.36 10.58 -20.50
C HIS A 551 37.58 10.73 -18.99
N ARG A 552 38.85 10.65 -18.50
CA ARG A 552 39.23 10.74 -17.06
C ARG A 552 38.60 9.67 -16.18
N ALA A 553 38.14 8.57 -16.76
CA ALA A 553 37.67 7.42 -15.97
C ALA A 553 38.88 6.63 -15.44
N ARG A 554 38.81 6.22 -14.19
CA ARG A 554 39.67 5.14 -13.70
C ARG A 554 39.26 3.86 -14.45
N VAL A 555 40.22 3.09 -14.91
CA VAL A 555 39.96 1.86 -15.68
C VAL A 555 40.55 0.68 -14.96
N LEU A 556 39.71 -0.34 -14.69
CA LEU A 556 40.09 -1.67 -14.25
C LEU A 556 39.76 -2.64 -15.38
N SER A 557 40.81 -3.26 -15.97
CA SER A 557 40.60 -4.23 -17.06
C SER A 557 40.83 -5.64 -16.58
N HIS A 558 39.95 -6.55 -16.91
CA HIS A 558 40.15 -7.97 -16.80
C HIS A 558 41.06 -8.47 -17.93
N THR A 559 41.93 -9.40 -17.67
CA THR A 559 42.84 -9.98 -18.70
C THR A 559 42.12 -10.78 -19.76
N ALA A 560 40.91 -11.25 -19.46
CA ALA A 560 39.99 -11.93 -20.34
C ALA A 560 38.57 -11.70 -19.78
N SER A 561 37.54 -11.83 -20.64
CA SER A 561 36.14 -11.70 -20.20
C SER A 561 35.83 -12.72 -19.10
N ARG A 562 35.22 -12.20 -18.03
CA ARG A 562 34.78 -12.97 -16.86
C ARG A 562 33.26 -12.89 -16.68
N GLY A 563 32.59 -12.19 -17.56
CA GLY A 563 31.16 -11.97 -17.53
C GLY A 563 30.72 -10.74 -16.74
N LEU A 564 29.48 -10.29 -17.03
CA LEU A 564 28.90 -9.08 -16.44
C LEU A 564 28.90 -9.11 -14.90
N GLY A 565 28.56 -10.28 -14.31
CA GLY A 565 28.53 -10.45 -12.86
C GLY A 565 29.89 -10.22 -12.20
N ALA A 566 30.97 -10.71 -12.82
CA ALA A 566 32.32 -10.53 -12.32
C ALA A 566 32.79 -9.06 -12.47
N ALA A 567 32.46 -8.42 -13.58
CA ALA A 567 32.78 -7.01 -13.80
C ALA A 567 32.03 -6.10 -12.82
N LEU A 568 30.74 -6.35 -12.59
CA LEU A 568 29.97 -5.63 -11.57
C LEU A 568 30.54 -5.85 -10.16
N ARG A 569 30.92 -7.08 -9.81
CA ARG A 569 31.60 -7.38 -8.54
C ARG A 569 32.87 -6.57 -8.36
N THR A 570 33.74 -6.53 -9.37
CA THR A 570 34.97 -5.74 -9.38
C THR A 570 34.69 -4.26 -9.10
N GLY A 571 33.66 -3.69 -9.74
CA GLY A 571 33.26 -2.31 -9.53
C GLY A 571 32.70 -2.04 -8.12
N LEU A 572 31.85 -2.94 -7.59
CA LEU A 572 31.27 -2.80 -6.24
C LEU A 572 32.31 -2.98 -5.14
N GLU A 573 33.27 -3.89 -5.32
CA GLU A 573 34.42 -4.07 -4.42
C GLU A 573 35.30 -2.82 -4.39
N ALA A 574 35.60 -2.23 -5.55
CA ALA A 574 36.32 -0.96 -5.63
C ALA A 574 35.57 0.18 -4.90
N ALA A 575 34.26 0.26 -5.08
CA ALA A 575 33.44 1.28 -4.38
C ALA A 575 33.47 1.09 -2.86
N ARG A 576 33.37 -0.15 -2.38
CA ARG A 576 33.42 -0.49 -0.95
C ARG A 576 34.79 -0.21 -0.35
N ASP A 577 35.86 -0.71 -1.01
CA ASP A 577 37.23 -0.69 -0.47
C ASP A 577 37.80 0.75 -0.48
N ASP A 578 37.38 1.57 -1.42
CA ASP A 578 37.71 3.00 -1.51
C ASP A 578 36.80 3.89 -0.62
N GLY A 579 35.80 3.31 0.08
CA GLY A 579 34.97 4.00 1.07
C GLY A 579 33.96 4.99 0.49
N TYR A 580 33.42 4.72 -0.70
CA TYR A 580 32.37 5.56 -1.30
C TYR A 580 31.06 5.51 -0.50
N ALA A 581 30.42 6.68 -0.38
CA ALA A 581 29.12 6.81 0.29
C ALA A 581 27.96 6.16 -0.50
N ALA A 582 28.11 6.12 -1.82
CA ALA A 582 27.18 5.47 -2.72
C ALA A 582 27.91 5.01 -4.00
N ALA A 583 27.34 4.04 -4.70
CA ALA A 583 27.75 3.68 -6.05
C ALA A 583 26.55 3.60 -6.98
N VAL A 584 26.76 3.99 -8.23
CA VAL A 584 25.77 3.82 -9.30
C VAL A 584 26.38 3.01 -10.41
N TYR A 585 25.76 1.88 -10.74
CA TYR A 585 26.13 1.04 -11.87
C TYR A 585 25.30 1.41 -13.09
N ILE A 586 25.95 1.51 -14.25
CA ILE A 586 25.34 1.75 -15.55
C ILE A 586 26.08 0.93 -16.63
N ASP A 587 25.33 0.35 -17.59
CA ASP A 587 25.93 -0.34 -18.74
C ASP A 587 26.62 0.66 -19.69
N GLY A 588 27.72 0.23 -20.29
CA GLY A 588 28.55 1.05 -21.19
C GLY A 588 28.09 1.08 -22.64
N ASP A 589 26.99 0.39 -22.98
CA ASP A 589 26.46 0.21 -24.34
C ASP A 589 25.56 1.38 -24.83
N GLY A 590 25.26 2.33 -23.92
CA GLY A 590 24.40 3.47 -24.23
C GLY A 590 22.89 3.19 -24.18
N GLU A 591 22.47 2.03 -23.68
CA GLU A 591 21.03 1.73 -23.50
C GLU A 591 20.35 2.67 -22.49
N TYR A 592 21.11 3.26 -21.56
CA TYR A 592 20.62 4.16 -20.52
C TYR A 592 21.17 5.58 -20.68
N ASP A 593 20.33 6.58 -20.42
CA ASP A 593 20.77 7.97 -20.38
C ASP A 593 21.57 8.26 -19.10
N PRO A 594 22.88 8.59 -19.19
CA PRO A 594 23.69 8.90 -18.03
C PRO A 594 23.19 10.11 -17.22
N ALA A 595 22.41 11.01 -17.82
CA ALA A 595 21.80 12.16 -17.14
C ALA A 595 20.78 11.75 -16.08
N ASP A 596 20.18 10.56 -16.20
CA ASP A 596 19.26 10.00 -15.20
C ASP A 596 19.96 9.49 -13.91
N LEU A 597 21.30 9.56 -13.83
CA LEU A 597 22.07 9.11 -12.67
C LEU A 597 21.56 9.76 -11.38
N GLU A 598 21.26 11.05 -11.40
CA GLU A 598 20.75 11.75 -10.21
C GLU A 598 19.41 11.18 -9.75
N ARG A 599 18.50 10.86 -10.67
CA ARG A 599 17.18 10.27 -10.36
C ARG A 599 17.29 8.87 -9.75
N VAL A 600 18.24 8.05 -10.21
CA VAL A 600 18.48 6.71 -9.69
C VAL A 600 19.20 6.76 -8.34
N LEU A 601 20.10 7.75 -8.16
CA LEU A 601 20.86 7.95 -6.92
C LEU A 601 20.02 8.60 -5.80
N GLU A 602 19.04 9.44 -6.13
CA GLU A 602 18.29 10.25 -5.17
C GLU A 602 17.69 9.44 -3.98
N PRO A 603 17.03 8.29 -4.18
CA PRO A 603 16.47 7.54 -3.05
C PRO A 603 17.57 7.00 -2.11
N VAL A 604 18.75 6.66 -2.64
CA VAL A 604 19.91 6.25 -1.84
C VAL A 604 20.48 7.44 -1.10
N ALA A 605 20.70 8.55 -1.79
CA ALA A 605 21.25 9.78 -1.22
C ALA A 605 20.36 10.34 -0.08
N ARG A 606 19.05 10.21 -0.22
CA ARG A 606 18.09 10.59 0.83
C ARG A 606 17.93 9.54 1.94
N GLY A 607 18.67 8.42 1.88
CA GLY A 607 18.55 7.33 2.87
C GLY A 607 17.19 6.61 2.84
N ARG A 608 16.45 6.72 1.74
CA ARG A 608 15.13 6.10 1.53
C ARG A 608 15.23 4.66 1.06
N ALA A 609 16.35 4.30 0.44
CA ALA A 609 16.64 2.95 -0.06
C ALA A 609 18.12 2.65 0.07
N ASP A 610 18.46 1.37 0.28
CA ASP A 610 19.83 0.88 0.21
C ASP A 610 20.19 0.37 -1.19
N TYR A 611 19.18 0.01 -1.99
CA TYR A 611 19.32 -0.49 -3.35
C TYR A 611 18.19 0.01 -4.24
N VAL A 612 18.52 0.59 -5.38
CA VAL A 612 17.57 1.16 -6.34
C VAL A 612 17.78 0.53 -7.71
N LEU A 613 16.69 0.21 -8.37
CA LEU A 613 16.64 -0.26 -9.76
C LEU A 613 16.03 0.82 -10.64
N GLY A 614 16.80 1.35 -11.58
CA GLY A 614 16.33 2.27 -12.62
C GLY A 614 15.48 1.52 -13.64
N SER A 615 14.16 1.74 -13.64
CA SER A 615 13.25 0.96 -14.46
C SER A 615 13.01 1.61 -15.82
N ARG A 616 13.35 0.91 -16.90
CA ARG A 616 13.01 1.28 -18.29
C ARG A 616 11.51 1.34 -18.56
N PHE A 617 10.69 0.79 -17.68
CA PHE A 617 9.22 0.77 -17.82
C PHE A 617 8.52 1.95 -17.13
N LEU A 618 9.26 2.81 -16.45
CA LEU A 618 8.73 4.01 -15.78
C LEU A 618 9.12 5.30 -16.52
N GLY A 619 10.02 5.22 -17.48
CA GLY A 619 10.48 6.33 -18.33
C GLY A 619 10.01 6.23 -19.79
N GLU A 620 10.53 7.11 -20.61
CA GLU A 620 10.37 7.05 -22.07
C GLU A 620 11.13 5.85 -22.62
N ARG A 621 10.57 5.19 -23.63
CA ARG A 621 11.11 3.96 -24.21
C ARG A 621 11.53 4.22 -25.63
N GLU A 622 12.78 4.05 -25.92
CA GLU A 622 13.28 3.95 -27.27
C GLU A 622 13.89 2.55 -27.50
N GLY A 623 13.56 1.92 -28.62
CA GLY A 623 14.27 0.77 -29.15
C GLY A 623 13.97 -0.63 -28.56
N MET A 624 13.21 -0.80 -27.49
CA MET A 624 12.93 -2.14 -26.94
C MET A 624 11.82 -2.87 -27.70
N SER A 625 12.12 -4.02 -28.30
CA SER A 625 11.13 -4.84 -28.97
C SER A 625 10.05 -5.36 -28.00
N TRP A 626 8.81 -5.51 -28.51
CA TRP A 626 7.65 -5.88 -27.69
C TRP A 626 7.84 -7.23 -26.95
N HIS A 627 8.51 -8.21 -27.57
CA HIS A 627 8.76 -9.51 -26.97
C HIS A 627 9.82 -9.45 -25.85
N ARG A 628 10.89 -8.65 -26.00
CA ARG A 628 11.84 -8.37 -24.89
C ARG A 628 11.13 -7.67 -23.73
N SER A 629 10.27 -6.69 -24.04
CA SER A 629 9.45 -6.00 -23.03
C SER A 629 8.54 -6.95 -22.27
N LEU A 630 7.88 -7.89 -22.97
CA LEU A 630 7.02 -8.90 -22.35
C LEU A 630 7.84 -9.87 -21.48
N ALA A 631 8.94 -10.40 -22.01
CA ALA A 631 9.82 -11.31 -21.27
C ALA A 631 10.36 -10.68 -20.00
N ASN A 632 10.84 -9.43 -20.07
CA ASN A 632 11.31 -8.68 -18.92
C ASN A 632 10.22 -8.45 -17.86
N ARG A 633 9.00 -8.12 -18.28
CA ARG A 633 7.87 -7.96 -17.35
C ARG A 633 7.49 -9.27 -16.66
N VAL A 634 7.50 -10.37 -17.40
CA VAL A 634 7.24 -11.71 -16.85
C VAL A 634 8.33 -12.09 -15.85
N ALA A 635 9.61 -11.93 -16.23
CA ALA A 635 10.75 -12.21 -15.35
C ALA A 635 10.72 -11.33 -14.08
N SER A 636 10.44 -10.03 -14.23
CA SER A 636 10.33 -9.09 -13.09
C SER A 636 9.16 -9.45 -12.17
N ALA A 637 8.02 -9.88 -12.73
CA ALA A 637 6.87 -10.32 -11.96
C ALA A 637 7.15 -11.62 -11.19
N LEU A 638 7.85 -12.58 -11.83
CA LEU A 638 8.24 -13.84 -11.19
C LEU A 638 9.24 -13.59 -10.06
N LEU A 639 10.30 -12.83 -10.31
CA LEU A 639 11.28 -12.45 -9.28
C LEU A 639 10.63 -11.67 -8.14
N GLY A 640 9.79 -10.70 -8.45
CA GLY A 640 9.04 -9.94 -7.44
C GLY A 640 8.17 -10.85 -6.58
N THR A 641 7.54 -11.86 -7.18
CA THR A 641 6.72 -12.85 -6.46
C THR A 641 7.57 -13.73 -5.54
N LEU A 642 8.70 -14.22 -6.04
CA LEU A 642 9.62 -15.07 -5.27
C LEU A 642 10.26 -14.32 -4.09
N MET A 643 10.64 -13.06 -4.30
CA MET A 643 11.32 -12.24 -3.29
C MET A 643 10.34 -11.46 -2.39
N GLY A 644 9.04 -11.54 -2.63
CA GLY A 644 8.02 -10.76 -1.90
C GLY A 644 8.12 -9.25 -2.14
N THR A 645 8.75 -8.83 -3.25
CA THR A 645 8.94 -7.43 -3.62
C THR A 645 8.23 -7.12 -4.93
N VAL A 646 8.08 -5.83 -5.25
CA VAL A 646 7.64 -5.42 -6.58
C VAL A 646 8.80 -4.76 -7.30
N THR A 647 9.28 -5.43 -8.33
CA THR A 647 10.18 -4.79 -9.28
C THR A 647 9.49 -4.64 -10.63
N SER A 648 9.59 -3.47 -11.21
CA SER A 648 9.07 -3.22 -12.55
C SER A 648 10.05 -3.67 -13.63
N ASP A 649 11.36 -3.69 -13.32
CA ASP A 649 12.43 -4.08 -14.22
C ASP A 649 13.58 -4.70 -13.43
N ALA A 650 13.57 -6.02 -13.27
CA ALA A 650 14.61 -6.75 -12.55
C ALA A 650 15.92 -6.90 -13.35
N GLN A 651 15.85 -6.71 -14.69
CA GLN A 651 16.97 -6.90 -15.61
C GLN A 651 17.65 -5.57 -15.99
N THR A 652 17.30 -4.47 -15.28
CA THR A 652 17.92 -3.17 -15.58
C THR A 652 19.42 -3.19 -15.33
N GLY A 653 20.18 -2.58 -16.22
CA GLY A 653 21.61 -2.28 -16.05
C GLY A 653 21.88 -0.91 -15.43
N PHE A 654 20.88 -0.27 -14.79
CA PHE A 654 21.04 1.00 -14.11
C PHE A 654 20.60 0.87 -12.65
N ARG A 655 21.57 0.91 -11.71
CA ARG A 655 21.31 0.57 -10.29
C ARG A 655 22.10 1.47 -9.35
N ALA A 656 21.52 1.83 -8.21
CA ALA A 656 22.24 2.55 -7.16
C ALA A 656 22.30 1.74 -5.86
N PHE A 657 23.41 1.92 -5.13
CA PHE A 657 23.75 1.20 -3.89
C PHE A 657 24.19 2.20 -2.83
N SER A 658 23.68 2.07 -1.59
CA SER A 658 24.19 2.79 -0.42
C SER A 658 25.50 2.17 0.08
N ALA A 659 26.25 2.89 0.92
CA ALA A 659 27.43 2.33 1.60
C ALA A 659 27.09 1.06 2.38
N ARG A 660 25.88 0.97 2.97
CA ARG A 660 25.41 -0.23 3.68
C ARG A 660 25.19 -1.41 2.72
N ALA A 661 24.58 -1.14 1.57
CA ALA A 661 24.40 -2.15 0.53
C ALA A 661 25.76 -2.63 0.02
N LEU A 662 26.70 -1.72 -0.24
CA LEU A 662 28.06 -2.07 -0.65
C LEU A 662 28.77 -2.96 0.36
N ALA A 663 28.64 -2.69 1.66
CA ALA A 663 29.23 -3.50 2.71
C ALA A 663 28.64 -4.93 2.81
N ARG A 664 27.38 -5.11 2.37
CA ARG A 664 26.64 -6.39 2.45
C ARG A 664 26.48 -7.10 1.11
N ALA A 665 26.70 -6.39 0.00
CA ALA A 665 26.52 -6.94 -1.33
C ALA A 665 27.52 -8.08 -1.59
N ARG A 666 27.00 -9.25 -1.97
CA ARG A 666 27.78 -10.39 -2.42
C ARG A 666 27.24 -10.83 -3.78
N VAL A 667 27.99 -10.60 -4.82
CA VAL A 667 27.67 -11.13 -6.15
C VAL A 667 28.26 -12.54 -6.20
N ALA A 668 27.41 -13.56 -6.06
CA ALA A 668 27.83 -14.94 -5.84
C ALA A 668 28.17 -15.70 -7.14
N HIS A 669 27.62 -15.23 -8.29
CA HIS A 669 27.79 -15.90 -9.59
C HIS A 669 28.28 -14.93 -10.66
N ASP A 670 29.04 -15.47 -11.59
CA ASP A 670 29.58 -14.75 -12.76
C ASP A 670 28.53 -14.60 -13.86
#